data_7e0674bb69d50340cfd1b16cecf0304a
#
_entry.id   7e0674bb69d50340cfd1b16cecf0304a
#
_cell.length_a   1.000
_cell.length_b   1.000
_cell.length_c   1.000
_cell.angle_alpha   90.00
_cell.angle_beta   90.00
_cell.angle_gamma   90.00
#
_symmetry.space_group_name_H-M   'P 1'
#
loop_
_entity.id
_entity.type
_entity.pdbx_description
1 polymer ?
#
loop_
_entity_poly.entity_id
_entity_poly.type
_entity_poly.pdbx_seq_one_letter_code
_entity_poly.pdbx_strand_id
1 'polypeptide(L)'
;MNQASLPLRDRPGLPLQRARLSGLSGISLGLGLACGPALAQSGDTAGRPSLAPVQIEANRHTPLALDEPTQTGSRLGLTPLETPASIEVLTGDTIRARGDVSVVEAASRATGITGSPAPGNGGSALSARGFNGHGSVMQLYDGTRLYVGAGTVTFPFDTWSTDRIEVLRGAASVMFGEGAIGGAINVVPKKPTRGPIRNEALVTVGSDATRQVAFGSGGAINDMLSYRFDISHRRTDGFMLRGEAESLAVGGAVRLDVSPQLQFTLSHDEGRRTPQRYFGVPLINGRVSSLNREQNYNLDDAEVKYRDRWTRLDAQWTPNDAVTVRNQLYRLDSKRHWRDSETYTYSATTHRVTRGDYLEIGHDQEQIGNRTDATFKHALFGLKNQVLVGFDVNRIDFLNSSDTPYGGRSVVDAFVFNPGYYVSPTAYLPRYKTKTRTYAFFAEDKLAFNEQWSVVGSLRWDHAKIVRTDPQNRAPRLDKTFEYATGRLGVVYAPDGAQSFYAQVARAADPLTGLISTSATQVPFELSVGKQVEVGYKRQLAEGRGAWSVAAYRIEKTKLLSRDANDPTVVQQIGKQSSEGIEATLDLALTSTLRLEANAARLRARYDDFNEAVGKSLVSRAGNTPAGVPEVAANLWLHWHFLPQWEARFGVRHVGARQVDAANTRQIGSYTVADAGVSWQANPSLKLALRAFNLADRKYPVSFSNGGNQWLLGRPRSFELSALVNF
;
A
#
# COMPACT_ATOMS: atom_id res chain seq x y z
N MET A 1 -66.19 -25.06 27.32
CA MET A 1 -67.19 -25.61 26.39
C MET A 1 -66.99 -24.86 25.06
N ASN A 2 -66.90 -25.63 24.02
CA ASN A 2 -66.80 -25.36 22.61
C ASN A 2 -65.47 -24.89 22.02
N GLN A 3 -64.79 -25.90 21.49
CA GLN A 3 -63.82 -25.83 20.41
C GLN A 3 -64.49 -25.37 19.13
N ALA A 4 -63.77 -24.51 18.38
CA ALA A 4 -64.04 -24.33 16.96
C ALA A 4 -62.70 -24.41 16.23
N SER A 5 -62.54 -25.50 15.50
CA SER A 5 -61.47 -25.78 14.54
C SER A 5 -61.64 -24.91 13.30
N LEU A 6 -60.56 -24.28 12.83
CA LEU A 6 -60.43 -23.65 11.53
C LEU A 6 -59.35 -24.38 10.69
N PRO A 7 -59.53 -24.52 9.38
CA PRO A 7 -58.78 -25.45 8.56
C PRO A 7 -57.43 -24.91 8.09
N LEU A 8 -56.48 -25.83 7.93
CA LEU A 8 -55.20 -25.67 7.25
C LEU A 8 -55.38 -25.13 5.82
N ARG A 9 -54.87 -23.95 5.55
CA ARG A 9 -54.69 -23.45 4.20
C ARG A 9 -53.28 -23.74 3.74
N ASP A 10 -53.20 -24.40 2.59
CA ASP A 10 -52.00 -24.75 1.84
C ASP A 10 -51.06 -23.56 1.64
N ARG A 11 -49.79 -23.77 1.92
CA ARG A 11 -48.70 -22.89 1.49
C ARG A 11 -48.35 -23.23 0.04
N PRO A 12 -48.31 -22.25 -0.89
CA PRO A 12 -47.73 -22.49 -2.21
C PRO A 12 -46.20 -22.62 -2.09
N GLY A 13 -45.68 -23.70 -2.65
CA GLY A 13 -44.27 -24.00 -2.75
C GLY A 13 -43.55 -22.95 -3.60
N LEU A 14 -42.41 -22.50 -3.11
CA LEU A 14 -41.42 -21.74 -3.86
C LEU A 14 -40.87 -22.61 -5.00
N PRO A 15 -40.78 -22.11 -6.25
CA PRO A 15 -40.18 -22.87 -7.33
C PRO A 15 -38.65 -22.90 -7.17
N LEU A 16 -38.14 -24.11 -7.08
CA LEU A 16 -36.72 -24.41 -7.33
C LEU A 16 -36.38 -23.94 -8.76
N GLN A 17 -35.67 -22.83 -8.88
CA GLN A 17 -35.03 -22.44 -10.14
C GLN A 17 -33.91 -23.42 -10.43
N ARG A 18 -34.21 -24.40 -11.30
CA ARG A 18 -33.20 -25.18 -12.00
C ARG A 18 -32.35 -24.22 -12.84
N ALA A 19 -31.09 -24.10 -12.52
CA ALA A 19 -30.08 -23.46 -13.37
C ALA A 19 -30.08 -24.19 -14.73
N ARG A 20 -30.59 -23.52 -15.75
CA ARG A 20 -30.38 -23.92 -17.14
C ARG A 20 -28.97 -23.56 -17.52
N LEU A 21 -28.10 -24.55 -17.70
CA LEU A 21 -26.95 -24.48 -18.54
C LEU A 21 -27.41 -24.21 -19.98
N SER A 22 -27.30 -22.98 -20.44
CA SER A 22 -27.49 -22.65 -21.85
C SER A 22 -26.38 -21.70 -22.29
N GLY A 23 -25.60 -22.17 -23.25
CA GLY A 23 -24.86 -21.33 -24.18
C GLY A 23 -23.38 -21.10 -23.90
N LEU A 24 -22.59 -22.15 -23.98
CA LEU A 24 -21.21 -22.03 -24.47
C LEU A 24 -21.26 -21.83 -25.99
N SER A 25 -21.43 -20.59 -26.43
CA SER A 25 -21.11 -20.23 -27.82
C SER A 25 -19.64 -19.93 -27.92
N GLY A 26 -18.97 -20.75 -28.73
CA GLY A 26 -17.54 -20.74 -28.92
C GLY A 26 -17.01 -19.40 -29.44
N ILE A 27 -15.98 -18.93 -28.78
CA ILE A 27 -14.96 -18.08 -29.38
C ILE A 27 -13.73 -18.98 -29.56
N SER A 28 -13.64 -19.61 -30.70
CA SER A 28 -12.44 -20.27 -31.19
C SER A 28 -11.45 -19.18 -31.61
N LEU A 29 -10.56 -18.80 -30.71
CA LEU A 29 -9.31 -18.13 -31.09
C LEU A 29 -8.39 -19.21 -31.65
N GLY A 30 -8.34 -19.33 -32.96
CA GLY A 30 -7.37 -20.12 -33.69
C GLY A 30 -5.99 -19.52 -33.55
N LEU A 31 -5.17 -19.99 -32.61
CA LEU A 31 -3.73 -19.84 -32.66
C LEU A 31 -3.20 -20.92 -33.58
N GLY A 32 -2.99 -20.56 -34.86
CA GLY A 32 -2.26 -21.38 -35.83
C GLY A 32 -0.77 -21.47 -35.45
N LEU A 33 -0.40 -22.55 -34.78
CA LEU A 33 1.00 -22.95 -34.67
C LEU A 33 1.41 -23.58 -36.01
N ALA A 34 2.12 -22.80 -36.84
CA ALA A 34 2.82 -23.34 -38.00
C ALA A 34 4.06 -24.09 -37.53
N CYS A 35 3.94 -25.43 -37.34
CA CYS A 35 5.07 -26.30 -37.27
C CYS A 35 5.52 -26.66 -38.70
N GLY A 36 6.62 -26.08 -39.17
CA GLY A 36 7.31 -26.52 -40.37
C GLY A 36 8.10 -27.83 -40.07
N PRO A 37 8.09 -28.82 -40.97
CA PRO A 37 8.87 -30.01 -40.75
C PRO A 37 10.36 -29.77 -41.04
N ALA A 38 11.19 -29.89 -40.01
CA ALA A 38 12.64 -29.97 -40.20
C ALA A 38 13.00 -31.40 -40.67
N LEU A 39 13.57 -31.50 -41.84
CA LEU A 39 14.14 -32.71 -42.40
C LEU A 39 15.31 -33.22 -41.53
N ALA A 40 15.18 -34.42 -41.04
CA ALA A 40 16.26 -35.14 -40.35
C ALA A 40 17.34 -35.55 -41.34
N GLN A 41 18.55 -35.03 -41.15
CA GLN A 41 19.75 -35.66 -41.70
C GLN A 41 20.33 -36.63 -40.68
N SER A 42 20.41 -37.88 -41.07
CA SER A 42 21.12 -38.95 -40.37
C SER A 42 22.64 -38.77 -40.53
N GLY A 43 23.35 -38.72 -39.40
CA GLY A 43 24.82 -38.71 -39.38
C GLY A 43 25.33 -39.14 -38.01
N ASP A 44 25.81 -40.33 -37.99
CA ASP A 44 26.81 -41.05 -37.17
C ASP A 44 26.99 -40.81 -35.65
N THR A 45 26.98 -41.96 -35.03
CA THR A 45 27.38 -42.33 -33.66
C THR A 45 28.68 -41.73 -33.17
N ALA A 46 28.62 -40.90 -32.08
CA ALA A 46 29.65 -40.88 -31.05
C ALA A 46 29.17 -40.07 -29.81
N GLY A 47 29.20 -40.69 -28.64
CA GLY A 47 29.26 -39.99 -27.34
C GLY A 47 27.93 -39.49 -26.84
N ARG A 48 27.25 -40.20 -25.93
CA ARG A 48 26.19 -39.63 -25.09
C ARG A 48 26.74 -38.43 -24.31
N PRO A 49 26.30 -37.19 -24.54
CA PRO A 49 26.61 -36.12 -23.63
C PRO A 49 25.84 -36.39 -22.34
N SER A 50 26.55 -36.56 -21.26
CA SER A 50 26.04 -36.42 -19.91
C SER A 50 25.42 -35.04 -19.83
N LEU A 51 24.11 -34.96 -19.63
CA LEU A 51 23.41 -33.70 -19.29
C LEU A 51 24.06 -33.21 -18.03
N ALA A 52 24.79 -32.09 -18.12
CA ALA A 52 25.20 -31.34 -16.94
C ALA A 52 23.93 -31.07 -16.10
N PRO A 53 24.00 -31.21 -14.76
CA PRO A 53 22.87 -30.87 -13.93
C PRO A 53 22.49 -29.43 -14.22
N VAL A 54 21.25 -29.22 -14.67
CA VAL A 54 20.68 -27.90 -14.80
C VAL A 54 20.67 -27.34 -13.39
N GLN A 55 21.66 -26.52 -13.05
CA GLN A 55 21.58 -25.67 -11.89
C GLN A 55 20.45 -24.68 -12.20
N ILE A 56 19.27 -24.94 -11.63
CA ILE A 56 18.22 -23.95 -11.50
C ILE A 56 18.78 -22.98 -10.48
N GLU A 57 19.48 -21.95 -10.96
CA GLU A 57 19.64 -20.71 -10.20
C GLU A 57 18.25 -20.10 -10.08
N ALA A 58 17.46 -20.60 -9.13
CA ALA A 58 16.37 -19.84 -8.59
C ALA A 58 17.02 -18.56 -8.03
N ASN A 59 16.78 -17.41 -8.66
CA ASN A 59 17.11 -16.12 -8.11
C ASN A 59 16.55 -16.12 -6.67
N ARG A 60 17.43 -16.33 -5.70
CA ARG A 60 17.08 -16.39 -4.27
C ARG A 60 16.92 -14.95 -3.78
N HIS A 61 15.86 -14.29 -4.23
CA HIS A 61 15.47 -13.04 -3.59
C HIS A 61 14.97 -13.37 -2.18
N THR A 62 15.82 -13.14 -1.22
CA THR A 62 15.45 -13.21 0.19
C THR A 62 14.59 -11.98 0.51
N PRO A 63 13.48 -12.09 1.24
CA PRO A 63 12.66 -10.95 1.66
C PRO A 63 13.44 -9.88 2.46
N LEU A 64 14.55 -10.25 3.04
CA LEU A 64 15.52 -9.35 3.64
C LEU A 64 16.79 -9.32 2.78
N ALA A 65 16.71 -8.75 1.57
CA ALA A 65 17.88 -8.47 0.73
C ALA A 65 18.73 -7.36 1.37
N LEU A 66 19.49 -7.71 2.42
CA LEU A 66 20.25 -6.73 3.20
C LEU A 66 21.46 -6.17 2.43
N ASP A 67 21.89 -6.84 1.38
CA ASP A 67 23.00 -6.51 0.48
C ASP A 67 22.56 -5.86 -0.85
N GLU A 68 21.26 -5.76 -1.12
CA GLU A 68 20.74 -5.11 -2.32
C GLU A 68 20.45 -3.62 -2.07
N PRO A 69 20.88 -2.70 -2.95
CA PRO A 69 20.58 -1.27 -2.79
C PRO A 69 19.08 -0.97 -2.81
N THR A 70 18.65 -0.10 -1.90
CA THR A 70 17.28 0.41 -1.85
C THR A 70 17.23 1.89 -2.20
N GLN A 71 16.07 2.36 -2.69
CA GLN A 71 15.87 3.78 -3.05
C GLN A 71 15.14 4.57 -1.96
N THR A 72 14.50 3.86 -1.01
CA THR A 72 13.62 4.48 -0.01
C THR A 72 14.38 4.91 1.24
N GLY A 73 15.43 4.18 1.62
CA GLY A 73 16.24 4.51 2.80
C GLY A 73 17.34 5.53 2.56
N SER A 74 17.87 5.56 1.35
CA SER A 74 18.95 6.45 0.91
C SER A 74 18.93 6.60 -0.60
N ARG A 75 19.33 7.77 -1.10
CA ARG A 75 19.53 8.01 -2.54
C ARG A 75 20.96 7.82 -3.00
N LEU A 76 21.87 7.56 -2.08
CA LEU A 76 23.27 7.24 -2.35
C LEU A 76 23.47 5.82 -2.92
N GLY A 77 22.38 5.03 -3.05
CA GLY A 77 22.46 3.63 -3.48
C GLY A 77 22.98 2.70 -2.38
N LEU A 78 22.72 3.04 -1.13
CA LEU A 78 23.12 2.23 0.01
C LEU A 78 22.26 0.97 0.14
N THR A 79 22.89 -0.10 0.57
CA THR A 79 22.20 -1.32 0.99
C THR A 79 21.50 -1.12 2.34
N PRO A 80 20.54 -1.96 2.72
CA PRO A 80 20.01 -1.94 4.08
C PRO A 80 21.08 -2.10 5.16
N LEU A 81 22.15 -2.89 4.95
CA LEU A 81 23.28 -3.01 5.89
C LEU A 81 24.00 -1.68 6.11
N GLU A 82 24.16 -0.88 5.06
CA GLU A 82 24.84 0.42 5.11
C GLU A 82 23.93 1.57 5.58
N THR A 83 22.62 1.35 5.62
CA THR A 83 21.66 2.40 5.94
C THR A 83 21.28 2.36 7.42
N PRO A 84 21.44 3.47 8.18
CA PRO A 84 21.06 3.51 9.59
C PRO A 84 19.54 3.69 9.76
N ALA A 85 18.72 2.75 9.25
CA ALA A 85 17.27 2.77 9.35
C ALA A 85 16.68 1.37 9.16
N SER A 86 15.47 1.15 9.63
CA SER A 86 14.70 -0.09 9.41
C SER A 86 14.09 -0.10 8.02
N ILE A 87 14.62 -0.92 7.12
CA ILE A 87 14.15 -1.09 5.75
C ILE A 87 13.82 -2.56 5.52
N GLU A 88 12.70 -2.82 4.85
CA GLU A 88 12.25 -4.14 4.43
C GLU A 88 11.83 -4.11 2.97
N VAL A 89 12.14 -5.16 2.22
CA VAL A 89 11.82 -5.29 0.79
C VAL A 89 10.89 -6.49 0.60
N LEU A 90 9.74 -6.25 0.00
CA LEU A 90 8.81 -7.29 -0.43
C LEU A 90 8.93 -7.44 -1.95
N THR A 91 9.49 -8.55 -2.42
CA THR A 91 9.67 -8.77 -3.86
C THR A 91 8.35 -9.09 -4.56
N GLY A 92 8.23 -8.75 -5.85
CA GLY A 92 7.05 -9.06 -6.66
C GLY A 92 6.74 -10.55 -6.69
N ASP A 93 7.76 -11.42 -6.67
CA ASP A 93 7.58 -12.87 -6.60
C ASP A 93 6.97 -13.32 -5.28
N THR A 94 7.43 -12.79 -4.15
CA THR A 94 6.85 -13.05 -2.83
C THR A 94 5.39 -12.57 -2.77
N ILE A 95 5.11 -11.37 -3.26
CA ILE A 95 3.76 -10.79 -3.32
C ILE A 95 2.83 -11.68 -4.14
N ARG A 96 3.24 -12.08 -5.36
CA ARG A 96 2.47 -12.99 -6.24
C ARG A 96 2.27 -14.36 -5.61
N ALA A 97 3.31 -14.90 -4.99
CA ALA A 97 3.27 -16.21 -4.36
C ALA A 97 2.27 -16.27 -3.20
N ARG A 98 2.17 -15.20 -2.41
CA ARG A 98 1.19 -15.05 -1.33
C ARG A 98 -0.22 -14.78 -1.84
N GLY A 99 -0.38 -14.27 -3.09
CA GLY A 99 -1.65 -13.88 -3.67
C GLY A 99 -2.14 -12.51 -3.18
N ASP A 100 -1.24 -11.65 -2.75
CA ASP A 100 -1.55 -10.27 -2.35
C ASP A 100 -1.80 -9.43 -3.62
N VAL A 101 -3.05 -9.08 -3.89
CA VAL A 101 -3.46 -8.41 -5.15
C VAL A 101 -3.47 -6.89 -5.07
N SER A 102 -3.33 -6.32 -3.88
CA SER A 102 -3.26 -4.87 -3.68
C SER A 102 -2.01 -4.48 -2.89
N VAL A 103 -1.57 -3.23 -3.07
CA VAL A 103 -0.44 -2.67 -2.32
C VAL A 103 -0.70 -2.67 -0.81
N VAL A 104 -1.94 -2.40 -0.38
CA VAL A 104 -2.32 -2.42 1.05
C VAL A 104 -2.19 -3.83 1.63
N GLU A 105 -2.63 -4.86 0.92
CA GLU A 105 -2.45 -6.25 1.36
C GLU A 105 -0.97 -6.61 1.44
N ALA A 106 -0.21 -6.38 0.37
CA ALA A 106 1.21 -6.67 0.32
C ALA A 106 1.99 -5.92 1.42
N ALA A 107 1.83 -4.60 1.52
CA ALA A 107 2.51 -3.79 2.54
C ALA A 107 2.14 -4.20 3.97
N SER A 108 0.90 -4.67 4.19
CA SER A 108 0.45 -5.19 5.49
C SER A 108 1.12 -6.50 5.91
N ARG A 109 1.91 -7.12 5.02
CA ARG A 109 2.76 -8.28 5.37
C ARG A 109 4.15 -7.87 5.86
N ALA A 110 4.51 -6.59 5.72
CA ALA A 110 5.74 -6.07 6.29
C ALA A 110 5.63 -5.87 7.81
N THR A 111 6.77 -5.84 8.47
CA THR A 111 6.91 -5.73 9.91
C THR A 111 6.24 -4.48 10.46
N GLY A 112 5.28 -4.64 11.36
CA GLY A 112 4.61 -3.55 12.05
C GLY A 112 3.68 -2.69 11.18
N ILE A 113 3.42 -3.09 9.93
CA ILE A 113 2.49 -2.40 9.05
C ILE A 113 1.10 -3.04 9.13
N THR A 114 0.07 -2.22 9.30
CA THR A 114 -1.32 -2.67 9.24
C THR A 114 -2.14 -1.77 8.32
N GLY A 115 -3.10 -2.36 7.59
CA GLY A 115 -3.99 -1.64 6.69
C GLY A 115 -5.28 -1.21 7.36
N SER A 116 -5.80 -0.07 6.94
CA SER A 116 -7.16 0.39 7.26
C SER A 116 -7.89 0.74 5.95
N PRO A 117 -8.21 -0.28 5.13
CA PRO A 117 -8.84 -0.05 3.84
C PRO A 117 -10.27 0.46 4.00
N ALA A 118 -10.70 1.28 3.05
CA ALA A 118 -12.09 1.72 2.86
C ALA A 118 -12.43 1.64 1.36
N PRO A 119 -12.77 0.44 0.83
CA PRO A 119 -12.93 0.24 -0.61
C PRO A 119 -14.06 1.08 -1.20
N GLY A 120 -15.10 1.39 -0.45
CA GLY A 120 -16.24 2.16 -0.92
C GLY A 120 -15.90 3.57 -1.40
N ASN A 121 -14.83 4.19 -0.89
CA ASN A 121 -14.29 5.46 -1.38
C ASN A 121 -12.81 5.36 -1.83
N GLY A 122 -12.28 4.13 -1.92
CA GLY A 122 -10.92 3.87 -2.36
C GLY A 122 -9.84 4.18 -1.35
N GLY A 123 -10.19 4.32 -0.08
CA GLY A 123 -9.23 4.53 0.99
C GLY A 123 -8.24 3.37 1.10
N SER A 124 -6.94 3.70 1.13
CA SER A 124 -5.82 2.76 1.20
C SER A 124 -4.86 3.12 2.34
N ALA A 125 -5.40 3.62 3.45
CA ALA A 125 -4.62 4.06 4.59
C ALA A 125 -3.85 2.90 5.25
N LEU A 126 -2.64 3.21 5.68
CA LEU A 126 -1.75 2.30 6.40
C LEU A 126 -1.42 2.88 7.78
N SER A 127 -1.05 2.00 8.70
CA SER A 127 -0.55 2.34 10.02
C SER A 127 0.85 1.77 10.21
N ALA A 128 1.75 2.55 10.78
CA ALA A 128 3.11 2.17 11.10
C ALA A 128 3.57 2.87 12.38
N ARG A 129 4.21 2.14 13.27
CA ARG A 129 4.83 2.68 14.50
C ARG A 129 3.91 3.56 15.35
N GLY A 130 2.61 3.24 15.40
CA GLY A 130 1.63 3.99 16.21
C GLY A 130 1.04 5.21 15.53
N PHE A 131 1.33 5.46 14.26
CA PHE A 131 0.81 6.57 13.46
C PHE A 131 -0.01 6.04 12.30
N ASN A 132 -1.17 6.67 12.06
CA ASN A 132 -2.16 6.20 11.09
C ASN A 132 -2.36 7.19 9.94
N GLY A 133 -2.72 6.63 8.78
CA GLY A 133 -3.23 7.37 7.65
C GLY A 133 -2.14 8.02 6.81
N HIS A 134 -2.57 8.58 5.69
CA HIS A 134 -1.70 9.17 4.68
C HIS A 134 -0.95 10.42 5.13
N GLY A 135 -1.37 11.05 6.23
CA GLY A 135 -0.68 12.19 6.83
C GLY A 135 0.56 11.79 7.64
N SER A 136 0.77 10.48 7.89
CA SER A 136 1.89 9.98 8.70
C SER A 136 2.59 8.76 8.10
N VAL A 137 1.90 8.00 7.22
CA VAL A 137 2.48 6.88 6.46
C VAL A 137 2.35 7.20 4.98
N MET A 138 3.47 7.62 4.41
CA MET A 138 3.53 8.09 3.02
C MET A 138 3.51 6.92 2.04
N GLN A 139 2.82 7.10 0.92
CA GLN A 139 2.88 6.20 -0.22
C GLN A 139 3.63 6.84 -1.38
N LEU A 140 4.49 6.07 -2.01
CA LEU A 140 5.36 6.48 -3.11
C LEU A 140 5.20 5.52 -4.29
N TYR A 141 5.40 6.03 -5.49
CA TYR A 141 5.56 5.24 -6.70
C TYR A 141 6.90 5.59 -7.36
N ASP A 142 7.81 4.61 -7.39
CA ASP A 142 9.20 4.75 -7.85
C ASP A 142 9.90 6.01 -7.31
N GLY A 143 9.81 6.17 -5.98
CA GLY A 143 10.39 7.30 -5.25
C GLY A 143 9.64 8.64 -5.39
N THR A 144 8.56 8.71 -6.17
CA THR A 144 7.74 9.92 -6.30
C THR A 144 6.54 9.84 -5.35
N ARG A 145 6.31 10.90 -4.60
CA ARG A 145 5.24 10.99 -3.62
C ARG A 145 3.85 11.03 -4.29
N LEU A 146 2.94 10.22 -3.74
CA LEU A 146 1.51 10.26 -4.06
C LEU A 146 0.82 11.23 -3.10
N TYR A 147 0.46 12.42 -3.58
CA TYR A 147 -0.28 13.39 -2.77
C TYR A 147 -1.75 13.00 -2.64
N VAL A 148 -2.26 13.09 -1.42
CA VAL A 148 -3.57 12.61 -1.05
C VAL A 148 -4.59 13.75 -1.08
N GLY A 149 -5.57 13.64 -1.98
CA GLY A 149 -6.74 14.50 -1.99
C GLY A 149 -7.83 13.91 -1.09
N ALA A 150 -8.21 14.64 -0.04
CA ALA A 150 -9.31 14.28 0.88
C ALA A 150 -9.28 12.82 1.38
N GLY A 151 -8.09 12.31 1.69
CA GLY A 151 -7.94 10.99 2.33
C GLY A 151 -7.85 9.80 1.37
N THR A 152 -7.84 10.00 0.04
CA THR A 152 -7.79 8.90 -0.92
C THR A 152 -6.50 8.84 -1.72
N VAL A 153 -5.89 7.66 -1.81
CA VAL A 153 -4.83 7.29 -2.76
C VAL A 153 -5.29 6.06 -3.51
N THR A 154 -5.32 6.11 -4.80
CA THR A 154 -5.90 5.07 -5.64
C THR A 154 -4.89 4.29 -6.46
N PHE A 155 -3.69 4.82 -6.64
CA PHE A 155 -2.61 4.22 -7.41
C PHE A 155 -1.56 3.56 -6.49
N PRO A 156 -0.85 2.50 -6.91
CA PRO A 156 -1.09 1.68 -8.09
C PRO A 156 -2.29 0.73 -7.92
N PHE A 157 -2.79 0.19 -9.05
CA PHE A 157 -4.07 -0.54 -9.10
C PHE A 157 -3.97 -1.99 -8.69
N ASP A 158 -2.84 -2.62 -8.99
CA ASP A 158 -2.56 -4.01 -8.64
C ASP A 158 -1.06 -4.22 -8.38
N THR A 159 -0.66 -5.45 -8.17
CA THR A 159 0.72 -5.84 -7.88
C THR A 159 1.42 -6.52 -9.05
N TRP A 160 0.78 -6.71 -10.22
CA TRP A 160 1.36 -7.42 -11.35
C TRP A 160 2.58 -6.72 -11.93
N SER A 161 2.49 -5.42 -12.17
CA SER A 161 3.60 -4.60 -12.68
C SER A 161 4.64 -4.22 -11.61
N THR A 162 4.44 -4.66 -10.35
CA THR A 162 5.34 -4.36 -9.24
C THR A 162 6.56 -5.29 -9.27
N ASP A 163 7.76 -4.71 -9.27
CA ASP A 163 9.01 -5.42 -9.04
C ASP A 163 9.20 -5.71 -7.56
N ARG A 164 9.04 -4.69 -6.72
CA ARG A 164 9.12 -4.80 -5.27
C ARG A 164 8.40 -3.65 -4.56
N ILE A 165 8.11 -3.85 -3.28
CA ILE A 165 7.67 -2.79 -2.37
C ILE A 165 8.77 -2.61 -1.31
N GLU A 166 9.29 -1.40 -1.21
CA GLU A 166 10.26 -1.01 -0.17
C GLU A 166 9.52 -0.31 0.97
N VAL A 167 9.73 -0.78 2.19
CA VAL A 167 9.09 -0.26 3.41
C VAL A 167 10.17 0.34 4.29
N LEU A 168 10.20 1.67 4.40
CA LEU A 168 11.00 2.41 5.37
C LEU A 168 10.13 2.74 6.57
N ARG A 169 10.50 2.26 7.75
CA ARG A 169 9.76 2.48 8.98
C ARG A 169 10.32 3.65 9.77
N GLY A 170 9.41 4.48 10.32
CA GLY A 170 9.75 5.68 11.07
C GLY A 170 9.99 6.90 10.20
N ALA A 171 10.67 7.90 10.74
CA ALA A 171 10.83 9.24 10.17
C ALA A 171 11.54 9.24 8.80
N ALA A 172 10.76 9.35 7.72
CA ALA A 172 11.22 9.32 6.33
C ALA A 172 11.12 10.68 5.61
N SER A 173 10.67 11.74 6.29
CA SER A 173 10.41 13.05 5.68
C SER A 173 11.64 13.69 5.03
N VAL A 174 12.84 13.40 5.50
CA VAL A 174 14.09 13.91 4.93
C VAL A 174 14.28 13.47 3.47
N MET A 175 13.74 12.32 3.08
CA MET A 175 13.87 11.82 1.72
C MET A 175 12.77 12.35 0.79
N PHE A 176 11.56 12.58 1.32
CA PHE A 176 10.35 12.75 0.50
C PHE A 176 9.46 13.94 0.88
N GLY A 177 9.81 14.71 1.91
CA GLY A 177 9.00 15.82 2.45
C GLY A 177 8.02 15.37 3.55
N GLU A 178 7.03 16.19 3.86
CA GLU A 178 6.08 15.97 4.96
C GLU A 178 5.18 14.74 4.74
N GLY A 179 4.65 14.18 5.84
CA GLY A 179 3.70 13.06 5.79
C GLY A 179 4.31 11.68 6.03
N ALA A 180 5.48 11.61 6.67
CA ALA A 180 6.20 10.36 6.85
C ALA A 180 6.84 10.21 8.26
N ILE A 181 6.10 10.57 9.33
CA ILE A 181 6.56 10.32 10.70
C ILE A 181 6.52 8.82 11.01
N GLY A 182 5.47 8.10 10.58
CA GLY A 182 5.31 6.66 10.79
C GLY A 182 6.12 5.82 9.82
N GLY A 183 6.31 6.27 8.57
CA GLY A 183 7.06 5.54 7.56
C GLY A 183 6.75 5.95 6.13
N ALA A 184 7.43 5.29 5.18
CA ALA A 184 7.20 5.43 3.75
C ALA A 184 7.12 4.06 3.07
N ILE A 185 6.14 3.88 2.21
CA ILE A 185 5.90 2.67 1.42
C ILE A 185 6.12 3.03 -0.05
N ASN A 186 7.16 2.49 -0.65
CA ASN A 186 7.54 2.77 -2.04
C ASN A 186 7.28 1.56 -2.93
N VAL A 187 6.36 1.71 -3.86
CA VAL A 187 6.12 0.71 -4.90
C VAL A 187 7.07 0.98 -6.06
N VAL A 188 7.95 0.03 -6.33
CA VAL A 188 8.90 0.08 -7.45
C VAL A 188 8.35 -0.78 -8.58
N PRO A 189 8.04 -0.21 -9.76
CA PRO A 189 7.57 -0.98 -10.90
C PRO A 189 8.70 -1.76 -11.56
N LYS A 190 8.32 -2.80 -12.32
CA LYS A 190 9.23 -3.51 -13.22
C LYS A 190 9.82 -2.54 -14.25
N LYS A 191 11.12 -2.68 -14.54
CA LYS A 191 11.86 -1.79 -15.44
C LYS A 191 12.43 -2.56 -16.64
N PRO A 192 12.74 -1.88 -17.76
CA PRO A 192 13.48 -2.47 -18.88
C PRO A 192 14.82 -3.05 -18.42
N THR A 193 15.14 -4.25 -18.84
CA THR A 193 16.39 -4.94 -18.56
C THR A 193 17.21 -5.15 -19.84
N ARG A 194 18.53 -5.35 -19.70
CA ARG A 194 19.43 -5.64 -20.80
C ARG A 194 19.50 -7.13 -21.18
N GLY A 195 18.78 -7.97 -20.44
CA GLY A 195 18.70 -9.39 -20.72
C GLY A 195 17.87 -9.73 -21.97
N PRO A 196 17.80 -11.00 -22.35
CA PRO A 196 16.94 -11.46 -23.43
C PRO A 196 15.47 -11.13 -23.16
N ILE A 197 14.68 -11.03 -24.23
CA ILE A 197 13.24 -10.82 -24.11
C ILE A 197 12.63 -12.04 -23.40
N ARG A 198 11.89 -11.75 -22.33
CA ARG A 198 11.14 -12.73 -21.54
C ARG A 198 9.68 -12.33 -21.50
N ASN A 199 8.82 -13.29 -21.71
CA ASN A 199 7.38 -13.10 -21.63
C ASN A 199 6.83 -13.88 -20.44
N GLU A 200 5.82 -13.33 -19.79
CA GLU A 200 5.08 -13.98 -18.71
C GLU A 200 3.58 -13.76 -18.90
N ALA A 201 2.79 -14.79 -18.69
CA ALA A 201 1.32 -14.71 -18.73
C ALA A 201 0.73 -15.40 -17.50
N LEU A 202 -0.26 -14.76 -16.87
CA LEU A 202 -0.94 -15.27 -15.70
C LEU A 202 -2.44 -15.37 -15.98
N VAL A 203 -3.03 -16.52 -15.63
CA VAL A 203 -4.48 -16.70 -15.53
C VAL A 203 -4.80 -17.13 -14.10
N THR A 204 -5.78 -16.51 -13.47
CA THR A 204 -6.28 -16.89 -12.15
C THR A 204 -7.81 -17.00 -12.20
N VAL A 205 -8.35 -18.04 -11.58
CA VAL A 205 -9.77 -18.23 -11.31
C VAL A 205 -9.96 -18.55 -9.82
N GLY A 206 -11.05 -18.12 -9.23
CA GLY A 206 -11.25 -18.33 -7.80
C GLY A 206 -12.68 -18.14 -7.33
N SER A 207 -12.87 -18.22 -6.02
CA SER A 207 -14.13 -17.94 -5.34
C SER A 207 -14.68 -16.59 -5.75
N ASP A 208 -15.99 -16.40 -5.58
CA ASP A 208 -16.71 -15.16 -5.90
C ASP A 208 -16.51 -14.73 -7.36
N ALA A 209 -16.57 -15.72 -8.28
CA ALA A 209 -16.33 -15.54 -9.71
C ALA A 209 -15.06 -14.76 -10.06
N THR A 210 -14.05 -14.80 -9.18
CA THR A 210 -12.78 -14.12 -9.39
C THR A 210 -12.08 -14.63 -10.65
N ARG A 211 -11.68 -13.70 -11.52
CA ARG A 211 -10.93 -13.96 -12.75
C ARG A 211 -9.84 -12.90 -12.90
N GLN A 212 -8.63 -13.34 -13.25
CA GLN A 212 -7.54 -12.44 -13.60
C GLN A 212 -6.82 -12.96 -14.81
N VAL A 213 -6.48 -12.06 -15.72
CA VAL A 213 -5.57 -12.31 -16.84
C VAL A 213 -4.52 -11.22 -16.83
N ALA A 214 -3.26 -11.62 -16.90
CA ALA A 214 -2.17 -10.65 -16.96
C ALA A 214 -1.09 -11.15 -17.94
N PHE A 215 -0.39 -10.21 -18.54
CA PHE A 215 0.72 -10.44 -19.47
C PHE A 215 1.82 -9.43 -19.20
N GLY A 216 3.07 -9.89 -19.30
CA GLY A 216 4.26 -9.08 -19.19
C GLY A 216 5.27 -9.46 -20.25
N SER A 217 6.00 -8.50 -20.79
CA SER A 217 7.06 -8.72 -21.76
C SER A 217 8.16 -7.67 -21.56
N GLY A 218 9.41 -8.09 -21.62
CA GLY A 218 10.52 -7.14 -21.51
C GLY A 218 11.87 -7.75 -21.75
N GLY A 219 12.80 -6.92 -22.19
CA GLY A 219 14.17 -7.28 -22.51
C GLY A 219 14.81 -6.31 -23.49
N ALA A 220 16.01 -6.63 -23.97
CA ALA A 220 16.73 -5.87 -24.96
C ALA A 220 16.16 -6.10 -26.37
N ILE A 221 15.87 -5.01 -27.09
CA ILE A 221 15.55 -5.03 -28.51
C ILE A 221 16.86 -5.06 -29.32
N ASN A 222 17.84 -4.27 -28.86
CA ASN A 222 19.20 -4.22 -29.38
C ASN A 222 20.15 -3.65 -28.30
N ASP A 223 21.39 -3.38 -28.66
CA ASP A 223 22.42 -2.89 -27.72
C ASP A 223 22.12 -1.54 -27.08
N MET A 224 21.26 -0.72 -27.67
CA MET A 224 20.89 0.60 -27.16
C MET A 224 19.48 0.64 -26.55
N LEU A 225 18.57 -0.22 -27.02
CA LEU A 225 17.16 -0.13 -26.73
C LEU A 225 16.65 -1.35 -25.96
N SER A 226 15.99 -1.12 -24.85
CA SER A 226 15.27 -2.16 -24.12
C SER A 226 13.88 -1.67 -23.69
N TYR A 227 12.98 -2.59 -23.42
CA TYR A 227 11.61 -2.27 -23.07
C TYR A 227 11.06 -3.13 -21.93
N ARG A 228 9.98 -2.67 -21.33
CA ARG A 228 9.08 -3.43 -20.49
C ARG A 228 7.64 -3.05 -20.81
N PHE A 229 6.75 -4.04 -20.87
CA PHE A 229 5.31 -3.88 -21.02
C PHE A 229 4.61 -4.82 -20.07
N ASP A 230 3.59 -4.34 -19.35
CA ASP A 230 2.73 -5.10 -18.45
C ASP A 230 1.28 -4.71 -18.64
N ILE A 231 0.38 -5.68 -18.63
CA ILE A 231 -1.07 -5.49 -18.59
C ILE A 231 -1.69 -6.51 -17.62
N SER A 232 -2.65 -6.08 -16.83
CA SER A 232 -3.41 -6.93 -15.92
C SER A 232 -4.87 -6.48 -15.88
N HIS A 233 -5.78 -7.44 -15.99
CA HIS A 233 -7.21 -7.24 -15.79
C HIS A 233 -7.71 -8.24 -14.76
N ARG A 234 -8.37 -7.74 -13.71
CA ARG A 234 -8.97 -8.56 -12.64
C ARG A 234 -10.41 -8.13 -12.40
N ARG A 235 -11.29 -9.12 -12.24
CA ARG A 235 -12.70 -8.93 -11.84
C ARG A 235 -13.07 -9.96 -10.79
N THR A 236 -13.97 -9.58 -9.87
CA THR A 236 -14.58 -10.45 -8.86
C THR A 236 -15.98 -9.95 -8.55
N ASP A 237 -16.89 -10.86 -8.19
CA ASP A 237 -18.22 -10.48 -7.70
C ASP A 237 -18.20 -10.13 -6.19
N GLY A 238 -17.06 -10.46 -5.49
CA GLY A 238 -16.92 -10.22 -4.06
C GLY A 238 -17.77 -11.17 -3.20
N PHE A 239 -17.48 -11.24 -1.91
CA PHE A 239 -18.20 -12.13 -0.99
C PHE A 239 -19.51 -11.53 -0.43
N MET A 240 -19.76 -10.24 -0.66
CA MET A 240 -20.99 -9.55 -0.24
C MET A 240 -21.92 -9.33 -1.43
N LEU A 241 -23.19 -9.18 -1.15
CA LEU A 241 -24.18 -8.80 -2.17
C LEU A 241 -23.80 -7.49 -2.85
N ARG A 242 -23.85 -7.42 -4.18
CA ARG A 242 -23.45 -6.26 -4.98
C ARG A 242 -22.01 -5.82 -4.68
N GLY A 243 -21.12 -6.81 -4.50
CA GLY A 243 -19.72 -6.61 -4.12
C GLY A 243 -18.74 -6.61 -5.30
N GLU A 244 -19.23 -6.41 -6.52
CA GLU A 244 -18.39 -6.46 -7.73
C GLU A 244 -17.25 -5.46 -7.66
N ALA A 245 -16.09 -5.91 -8.10
CA ALA A 245 -14.91 -5.08 -8.28
C ALA A 245 -14.17 -5.43 -9.56
N GLU A 246 -13.62 -4.42 -10.21
CA GLU A 246 -12.87 -4.57 -11.45
C GLU A 246 -11.67 -3.63 -11.48
N SER A 247 -10.55 -4.10 -12.02
CA SER A 247 -9.36 -3.28 -12.27
C SER A 247 -8.71 -3.66 -13.59
N LEU A 248 -8.24 -2.64 -14.32
CA LEU A 248 -7.39 -2.75 -15.49
C LEU A 248 -6.15 -1.88 -15.25
N ALA A 249 -4.97 -2.46 -15.34
CA ALA A 249 -3.69 -1.78 -15.26
C ALA A 249 -2.88 -2.06 -16.51
N VAL A 250 -2.30 -1.02 -17.11
CA VAL A 250 -1.41 -1.10 -18.26
C VAL A 250 -0.20 -0.25 -17.97
N GLY A 251 1.00 -0.81 -18.10
CA GLY A 251 2.26 -0.10 -17.91
C GLY A 251 3.24 -0.40 -19.01
N GLY A 252 4.05 0.57 -19.37
CA GLY A 252 5.10 0.42 -20.36
C GLY A 252 6.27 1.34 -20.09
N ALA A 253 7.47 0.84 -20.39
CA ALA A 253 8.70 1.64 -20.34
C ALA A 253 9.63 1.28 -21.48
N VAL A 254 10.33 2.28 -22.00
CA VAL A 254 11.38 2.15 -23.00
C VAL A 254 12.63 2.81 -22.45
N ARG A 255 13.74 2.10 -22.45
CA ARG A 255 15.05 2.60 -22.05
C ARG A 255 15.96 2.69 -23.28
N LEU A 256 16.56 3.86 -23.44
CA LEU A 256 17.56 4.17 -24.44
C LEU A 256 18.90 4.43 -23.74
N ASP A 257 19.91 3.63 -24.03
CA ASP A 257 21.30 3.86 -23.63
C ASP A 257 22.03 4.52 -24.82
N VAL A 258 22.15 5.84 -24.71
CA VAL A 258 22.83 6.65 -25.76
C VAL A 258 24.32 6.37 -25.75
N SER A 259 24.89 6.12 -24.59
CA SER A 259 26.26 5.70 -24.37
C SER A 259 26.36 4.91 -23.06
N PRO A 260 27.52 4.29 -22.74
CA PRO A 260 27.72 3.68 -21.43
C PRO A 260 27.53 4.62 -20.24
N GLN A 261 27.64 5.95 -20.49
CA GLN A 261 27.51 6.99 -19.46
C GLN A 261 26.13 7.64 -19.42
N LEU A 262 25.30 7.55 -20.49
CA LEU A 262 24.05 8.29 -20.59
C LEU A 262 22.89 7.38 -21.00
N GLN A 263 21.88 7.34 -20.16
CA GLN A 263 20.66 6.60 -20.40
C GLN A 263 19.41 7.44 -20.12
N PHE A 264 18.36 7.16 -20.89
CA PHE A 264 17.02 7.71 -20.70
C PHE A 264 16.01 6.58 -20.54
N THR A 265 15.01 6.78 -19.70
CA THR A 265 13.87 5.85 -19.60
C THR A 265 12.58 6.66 -19.65
N LEU A 266 11.75 6.42 -20.67
CA LEU A 266 10.39 6.92 -20.73
C LEU A 266 9.44 5.83 -20.26
N SER A 267 8.59 6.12 -19.26
CA SER A 267 7.57 5.21 -18.77
C SER A 267 6.19 5.86 -18.76
N HIS A 268 5.17 5.03 -18.99
CA HIS A 268 3.78 5.42 -18.89
C HIS A 268 2.96 4.28 -18.28
N ASP A 269 2.22 4.61 -17.22
CA ASP A 269 1.33 3.69 -16.54
C ASP A 269 -0.08 4.27 -16.51
N GLU A 270 -1.08 3.51 -16.91
CA GLU A 270 -2.49 3.88 -16.82
C GLU A 270 -3.27 2.77 -16.13
N GLY A 271 -4.26 3.15 -15.33
CA GLY A 271 -5.19 2.21 -14.77
C GLY A 271 -6.57 2.78 -14.57
N ARG A 272 -7.54 1.85 -14.54
CA ARG A 272 -8.94 2.10 -14.21
C ARG A 272 -9.34 1.11 -13.15
N ARG A 273 -10.08 1.57 -12.16
CA ARG A 273 -10.54 0.74 -11.06
C ARG A 273 -11.97 1.11 -10.68
N THR A 274 -12.78 0.09 -10.55
CA THR A 274 -14.10 0.13 -9.91
C THR A 274 -14.00 -0.78 -8.70
N PRO A 275 -13.66 -0.25 -7.49
CA PRO A 275 -13.57 -1.08 -6.29
C PRO A 275 -14.95 -1.47 -5.79
N GLN A 276 -15.00 -2.35 -4.79
CA GLN A 276 -16.24 -2.75 -4.14
C GLN A 276 -16.96 -1.53 -3.54
N ARG A 277 -18.24 -1.37 -3.86
CA ARG A 277 -19.12 -0.34 -3.29
C ARG A 277 -19.57 -0.73 -1.88
N TYR A 278 -18.63 -0.92 -0.98
CA TYR A 278 -18.85 -1.56 0.31
C TYR A 278 -18.17 -0.79 1.43
N PHE A 279 -18.94 -0.36 2.43
CA PHE A 279 -18.48 0.33 3.63
C PHE A 279 -18.57 -0.51 4.89
N GLY A 280 -18.76 -1.82 4.75
CA GLY A 280 -18.88 -2.73 5.88
C GLY A 280 -20.34 -2.96 6.31
N VAL A 281 -20.51 -3.58 7.46
CA VAL A 281 -21.81 -3.92 8.03
C VAL A 281 -22.01 -3.24 9.39
N PRO A 282 -23.23 -2.77 9.71
CA PRO A 282 -23.53 -2.29 11.05
C PRO A 282 -23.49 -3.43 12.06
N LEU A 283 -23.10 -3.14 13.29
CA LEU A 283 -23.17 -4.12 14.36
C LEU A 283 -24.62 -4.27 14.82
N ILE A 284 -25.12 -5.50 14.85
CA ILE A 284 -26.41 -5.89 15.41
C ILE A 284 -26.21 -6.26 16.87
N ASN A 285 -26.73 -5.45 17.81
CA ASN A 285 -26.52 -5.62 19.24
C ASN A 285 -25.03 -5.78 19.62
N GLY A 286 -24.16 -4.93 19.02
CA GLY A 286 -22.73 -4.89 19.30
C GLY A 286 -21.90 -6.00 18.61
N ARG A 287 -22.49 -6.80 17.70
CA ARG A 287 -21.82 -7.94 17.04
C ARG A 287 -22.12 -7.98 15.54
N VAL A 288 -21.23 -8.59 14.77
CA VAL A 288 -21.54 -8.99 13.39
C VAL A 288 -22.43 -10.22 13.43
N SER A 289 -23.66 -10.07 12.95
CA SER A 289 -24.61 -11.20 12.81
C SER A 289 -24.21 -12.12 11.65
N SER A 290 -24.52 -13.41 11.75
CA SER A 290 -24.41 -14.32 10.60
C SER A 290 -25.34 -13.91 9.47
N LEU A 291 -26.46 -13.27 9.77
CA LEU A 291 -27.47 -12.85 8.80
C LEU A 291 -27.08 -11.58 8.03
N ASN A 292 -26.19 -10.75 8.55
CA ASN A 292 -25.75 -9.53 7.87
C ASN A 292 -24.29 -9.55 7.37
N ARG A 293 -23.57 -10.68 7.52
CA ARG A 293 -22.17 -10.79 7.10
C ARG A 293 -21.95 -10.46 5.62
N GLU A 294 -22.86 -10.92 4.78
CA GLU A 294 -22.79 -10.77 3.33
C GLU A 294 -23.67 -9.62 2.80
N GLN A 295 -24.36 -8.91 3.71
CA GLN A 295 -25.20 -7.78 3.31
C GLN A 295 -24.34 -6.58 2.90
N ASN A 296 -24.78 -5.92 1.85
CA ASN A 296 -24.26 -4.63 1.45
C ASN A 296 -25.38 -3.60 1.61
N TYR A 297 -25.24 -2.73 2.59
CA TYR A 297 -26.24 -1.70 2.90
C TYR A 297 -26.18 -0.49 1.97
N ASN A 298 -25.26 -0.47 1.02
CA ASN A 298 -25.16 0.61 0.04
C ASN A 298 -26.35 0.62 -0.93
N LEU A 299 -26.45 1.69 -1.70
CA LEU A 299 -27.48 1.92 -2.68
C LEU A 299 -27.27 1.06 -3.94
N ASP A 300 -28.32 0.82 -4.71
CA ASP A 300 -28.26 0.00 -5.91
C ASP A 300 -27.44 0.68 -7.01
N ASP A 301 -27.61 2.00 -7.15
CA ASP A 301 -26.89 2.85 -8.09
C ASP A 301 -25.63 3.52 -7.51
N ALA A 302 -25.11 3.01 -6.37
CA ALA A 302 -23.84 3.46 -5.85
C ALA A 302 -22.74 3.26 -6.88
N GLU A 303 -21.84 4.23 -6.98
CA GLU A 303 -20.76 4.23 -7.99
C GLU A 303 -19.43 4.62 -7.36
N VAL A 304 -18.37 3.89 -7.73
CA VAL A 304 -16.99 4.25 -7.37
C VAL A 304 -16.10 4.00 -8.58
N LYS A 305 -15.48 5.03 -9.13
CA LYS A 305 -14.65 4.94 -10.34
C LYS A 305 -13.38 5.75 -10.20
N TYR A 306 -12.25 5.14 -10.52
CA TYR A 306 -10.93 5.79 -10.52
C TYR A 306 -10.23 5.57 -11.84
N ARG A 307 -9.50 6.60 -12.26
CA ARG A 307 -8.58 6.55 -13.38
C ARG A 307 -7.35 7.37 -13.03
N ASP A 308 -6.19 6.74 -13.07
CA ASP A 308 -4.90 7.37 -12.83
C ASP A 308 -3.97 7.12 -14.00
N ARG A 309 -3.11 8.10 -14.32
CA ARG A 309 -2.08 8.03 -15.36
C ARG A 309 -0.80 8.61 -14.82
N TRP A 310 0.28 7.89 -15.03
CA TRP A 310 1.63 8.32 -14.71
C TRP A 310 2.49 8.33 -15.96
N THR A 311 3.16 9.44 -16.23
CA THR A 311 4.18 9.55 -17.28
C THR A 311 5.45 10.05 -16.65
N ARG A 312 6.57 9.40 -16.92
CA ARG A 312 7.89 9.79 -16.39
C ARG A 312 8.93 9.71 -17.48
N LEU A 313 9.86 10.66 -17.42
CA LEU A 313 11.11 10.64 -18.17
C LEU A 313 12.24 10.70 -17.15
N ASP A 314 12.97 9.61 -17.03
CA ASP A 314 14.15 9.49 -16.17
C ASP A 314 15.40 9.61 -17.07
N ALA A 315 16.38 10.40 -16.63
CA ALA A 315 17.70 10.51 -17.23
C ALA A 315 18.77 10.20 -16.17
N GLN A 316 19.73 9.39 -16.53
CA GLN A 316 20.91 9.16 -15.70
C GLN A 316 22.17 9.38 -16.53
N TRP A 317 23.06 10.22 -16.01
CA TRP A 317 24.35 10.54 -16.60
C TRP A 317 25.47 10.25 -15.60
N THR A 318 26.38 9.38 -15.98
CA THR A 318 27.53 8.96 -15.18
C THR A 318 28.81 9.22 -15.98
N PRO A 319 29.27 10.50 -16.05
CA PRO A 319 30.41 10.88 -16.88
C PRO A 319 31.71 10.18 -16.49
N ASN A 320 31.82 9.79 -15.23
CA ASN A 320 32.94 9.01 -14.67
C ASN A 320 32.48 8.29 -13.39
N ASP A 321 33.33 7.47 -12.80
CA ASP A 321 33.02 6.66 -11.61
C ASP A 321 32.75 7.51 -10.34
N ALA A 322 33.17 8.77 -10.34
CA ALA A 322 33.01 9.68 -9.22
C ALA A 322 31.70 10.48 -9.24
N VAL A 323 31.07 10.63 -10.40
CA VAL A 323 29.90 11.51 -10.55
C VAL A 323 28.73 10.77 -11.21
N THR A 324 27.57 10.86 -10.60
CA THR A 324 26.30 10.40 -11.16
C THR A 324 25.26 11.50 -11.02
N VAL A 325 24.65 11.92 -12.12
CA VAL A 325 23.52 12.87 -12.15
C VAL A 325 22.26 12.14 -12.56
N ARG A 326 21.20 12.32 -11.79
CA ARG A 326 19.86 11.76 -12.08
C ARG A 326 18.85 12.89 -12.19
N ASN A 327 17.99 12.81 -13.20
CA ASN A 327 16.84 13.69 -13.37
C ASN A 327 15.60 12.85 -13.59
N GLN A 328 14.51 13.24 -12.96
CA GLN A 328 13.18 12.65 -13.14
C GLN A 328 12.18 13.75 -13.38
N LEU A 329 11.61 13.79 -14.60
CA LEU A 329 10.45 14.59 -14.93
C LEU A 329 9.22 13.71 -14.88
N TYR A 330 8.15 14.13 -14.20
CA TYR A 330 6.94 13.32 -14.06
C TYR A 330 5.66 14.13 -14.14
N ARG A 331 4.62 13.47 -14.63
CA ARG A 331 3.24 13.95 -14.61
C ARG A 331 2.30 12.84 -14.16
N LEU A 332 1.43 13.18 -13.21
CA LEU A 332 0.30 12.37 -12.76
C LEU A 332 -1.00 13.11 -13.08
N ASP A 333 -1.95 12.39 -13.70
CA ASP A 333 -3.35 12.78 -13.82
C ASP A 333 -4.21 11.76 -13.08
N SER A 334 -5.01 12.18 -12.10
CA SER A 334 -5.88 11.31 -11.31
C SER A 334 -7.30 11.84 -11.30
N LYS A 335 -8.26 10.99 -11.68
CA LYS A 335 -9.68 11.27 -11.62
C LYS A 335 -10.36 10.24 -10.74
N ARG A 336 -11.13 10.71 -9.75
CA ARG A 336 -11.85 9.89 -8.81
C ARG A 336 -13.27 10.40 -8.72
N HIS A 337 -14.22 9.49 -8.70
CA HIS A 337 -15.63 9.80 -8.50
C HIS A 337 -16.26 8.68 -7.69
N TRP A 338 -17.01 9.04 -6.66
CA TRP A 338 -17.85 8.08 -5.95
C TRP A 338 -19.15 8.75 -5.49
N ARG A 339 -20.21 7.94 -5.45
CA ARG A 339 -21.53 8.32 -5.04
C ARG A 339 -22.17 7.14 -4.31
N ASP A 340 -22.48 7.31 -3.03
CA ASP A 340 -22.90 6.23 -2.17
C ASP A 340 -23.49 6.70 -0.83
N SER A 341 -23.72 5.73 0.08
CA SER A 341 -24.02 5.97 1.50
C SER A 341 -22.94 5.33 2.34
N GLU A 342 -22.29 6.11 3.22
CA GLU A 342 -21.10 5.66 3.96
C GLU A 342 -21.37 5.25 5.41
N THR A 343 -22.50 5.63 6.02
CA THR A 343 -22.78 5.33 7.44
C THR A 343 -24.03 4.47 7.60
N TYR A 344 -23.93 3.44 8.46
CA TYR A 344 -24.99 2.50 8.78
C TYR A 344 -25.11 2.33 10.29
N THR A 345 -26.31 2.63 10.83
CA THR A 345 -26.59 2.54 12.26
C THR A 345 -27.79 1.65 12.51
N TYR A 346 -27.60 0.54 13.23
CA TYR A 346 -28.68 -0.34 13.65
C TYR A 346 -29.40 0.20 14.87
N SER A 347 -30.74 0.10 14.87
CA SER A 347 -31.60 0.38 16.02
C SER A 347 -32.17 -0.94 16.58
N ALA A 348 -31.86 -1.25 17.82
CA ALA A 348 -32.39 -2.43 18.52
C ALA A 348 -33.90 -2.32 18.79
N THR A 349 -34.45 -1.10 18.90
CA THR A 349 -35.87 -0.86 19.15
C THR A 349 -36.73 -1.13 17.91
N THR A 350 -36.26 -0.69 16.75
CA THR A 350 -37.03 -0.80 15.50
C THR A 350 -36.59 -1.96 14.61
N HIS A 351 -35.48 -2.63 14.94
CA HIS A 351 -34.79 -3.66 14.13
C HIS A 351 -34.45 -3.19 12.72
N ARG A 352 -34.19 -1.88 12.57
CA ARG A 352 -33.88 -1.25 11.29
C ARG A 352 -32.50 -0.65 11.26
N VAL A 353 -31.95 -0.46 10.06
CA VAL A 353 -30.71 0.22 9.79
C VAL A 353 -30.99 1.59 9.17
N THR A 354 -30.54 2.63 9.85
CA THR A 354 -30.48 3.97 9.28
C THR A 354 -29.21 4.09 8.46
N ARG A 355 -29.34 4.47 7.18
CA ARG A 355 -28.27 4.83 6.28
C ARG A 355 -28.15 6.33 6.21
N GLY A 356 -26.94 6.85 6.38
CA GLY A 356 -26.63 8.28 6.33
C GLY A 356 -25.42 8.55 5.47
N ASP A 357 -24.97 9.81 5.49
CA ASP A 357 -23.85 10.29 4.66
C ASP A 357 -24.02 9.83 3.19
N TYR A 358 -25.17 10.18 2.61
CA TYR A 358 -25.36 10.11 1.17
C TYR A 358 -24.51 11.20 0.57
N LEU A 359 -23.48 10.84 -0.16
CA LEU A 359 -22.53 11.78 -0.70
C LEU A 359 -22.15 11.44 -2.14
N GLU A 360 -21.93 12.49 -2.92
CA GLU A 360 -21.31 12.41 -4.23
C GLU A 360 -20.08 13.30 -4.24
N ILE A 361 -18.92 12.72 -4.50
CA ILE A 361 -17.63 13.40 -4.47
C ILE A 361 -16.83 13.07 -5.72
N GLY A 362 -16.22 14.10 -6.30
CA GLY A 362 -15.29 13.99 -7.40
C GLY A 362 -13.98 14.73 -7.11
N HIS A 363 -12.88 14.11 -7.50
CA HIS A 363 -11.56 14.69 -7.46
C HIS A 363 -10.91 14.67 -8.84
N ASP A 364 -10.48 15.83 -9.30
CA ASP A 364 -9.55 15.96 -10.42
C ASP A 364 -8.22 16.48 -9.90
N GLN A 365 -7.15 15.72 -10.08
CA GLN A 365 -5.81 16.07 -9.63
C GLN A 365 -4.82 15.94 -10.78
N GLU A 366 -4.07 17.00 -11.02
CA GLU A 366 -2.90 17.01 -11.89
C GLU A 366 -1.67 17.37 -11.06
N GLN A 367 -0.59 16.61 -11.23
CA GLN A 367 0.69 16.85 -10.59
C GLN A 367 1.80 16.80 -11.63
N ILE A 368 2.62 17.83 -11.67
CA ILE A 368 3.81 17.90 -12.53
C ILE A 368 4.99 18.26 -11.64
N GLY A 369 6.10 17.55 -11.78
CA GLY A 369 7.30 17.83 -11.03
C GLY A 369 8.57 17.39 -11.72
N ASN A 370 9.66 17.96 -11.25
CA ASN A 370 11.02 17.61 -11.64
C ASN A 370 11.87 17.44 -10.39
N ARG A 371 12.61 16.36 -10.36
CA ARG A 371 13.60 16.07 -9.34
C ARG A 371 14.95 15.83 -9.99
N THR A 372 15.97 16.53 -9.50
CA THR A 372 17.34 16.36 -9.95
C THR A 372 18.22 16.13 -8.74
N ASP A 373 19.11 15.16 -8.82
CA ASP A 373 20.17 14.95 -7.84
C ASP A 373 21.51 14.62 -8.53
N ALA A 374 22.60 15.00 -7.86
CA ALA A 374 23.96 14.68 -8.26
C ALA A 374 24.70 14.03 -7.07
N THR A 375 25.28 12.87 -7.31
CA THR A 375 26.09 12.14 -6.35
C THR A 375 27.55 12.28 -6.72
N PHE A 376 28.39 12.60 -5.73
CA PHE A 376 29.84 12.76 -5.85
C PHE A 376 30.54 11.77 -4.91
N LYS A 377 31.46 10.98 -5.43
CA LYS A 377 32.34 10.09 -4.66
C LYS A 377 33.73 10.69 -4.67
N HIS A 378 34.27 10.98 -3.51
CA HIS A 378 35.58 11.61 -3.37
C HIS A 378 36.25 11.24 -2.02
N ALA A 379 37.47 11.70 -1.80
CA ALA A 379 38.09 11.61 -0.50
C ALA A 379 37.93 12.96 0.23
N LEU A 380 37.41 12.95 1.44
CA LEU A 380 37.34 14.11 2.34
C LEU A 380 38.28 13.86 3.51
N PHE A 381 39.33 14.69 3.66
CA PHE A 381 40.40 14.49 4.67
C PHE A 381 41.02 13.09 4.63
N GLY A 382 41.16 12.49 3.45
CA GLY A 382 41.69 11.15 3.26
C GLY A 382 40.70 9.99 3.52
N LEU A 383 39.48 10.30 3.95
CA LEU A 383 38.39 9.31 4.20
C LEU A 383 37.49 9.15 2.96
N LYS A 384 36.99 7.95 2.74
CA LYS A 384 36.00 7.71 1.67
C LYS A 384 34.70 8.46 1.98
N ASN A 385 34.31 9.34 1.07
CA ASN A 385 33.12 10.16 1.20
C ASN A 385 32.23 10.06 -0.04
N GLN A 386 30.92 10.09 0.17
CA GLN A 386 29.89 10.09 -0.88
C GLN A 386 28.84 11.13 -0.51
N VAL A 387 28.77 12.21 -1.29
CA VAL A 387 27.83 13.31 -1.10
C VAL A 387 26.81 13.32 -2.22
N LEU A 388 25.55 13.52 -1.89
CA LEU A 388 24.47 13.78 -2.83
C LEU A 388 23.86 15.13 -2.51
N VAL A 389 23.62 15.94 -3.55
CA VAL A 389 22.84 17.18 -3.46
C VAL A 389 21.75 17.16 -4.52
N GLY A 390 20.60 17.73 -4.20
CA GLY A 390 19.50 17.75 -5.17
C GLY A 390 18.42 18.75 -4.82
N PHE A 391 17.53 18.89 -5.78
CA PHE A 391 16.32 19.70 -5.65
C PHE A 391 15.09 18.95 -6.19
N ASP A 392 13.91 19.35 -5.72
CA ASP A 392 12.62 18.83 -6.14
C ASP A 392 11.66 20.02 -6.32
N VAL A 393 11.05 20.15 -7.50
CA VAL A 393 10.03 21.16 -7.79
C VAL A 393 8.76 20.46 -8.21
N ASN A 394 7.63 20.88 -7.65
CA ASN A 394 6.36 20.21 -7.87
C ASN A 394 5.22 21.23 -7.87
N ARG A 395 4.29 21.04 -8.81
CA ARG A 395 3.02 21.75 -8.87
C ARG A 395 1.87 20.77 -8.91
N ILE A 396 0.87 21.00 -8.05
CA ILE A 396 -0.35 20.22 -8.00
C ILE A 396 -1.53 21.16 -8.18
N ASP A 397 -2.38 20.85 -9.15
CA ASP A 397 -3.71 21.42 -9.31
C ASP A 397 -4.74 20.36 -8.86
N PHE A 398 -5.60 20.72 -7.91
CA PHE A 398 -6.60 19.82 -7.34
C PHE A 398 -7.96 20.48 -7.32
N LEU A 399 -8.98 19.83 -7.89
CA LEU A 399 -10.37 20.24 -7.84
C LEU A 399 -11.16 19.21 -7.02
N ASN A 400 -11.89 19.68 -6.02
CA ASN A 400 -12.92 18.91 -5.32
C ASN A 400 -14.30 19.39 -5.76
N SER A 401 -15.12 18.44 -6.18
CA SER A 401 -16.55 18.62 -6.48
C SER A 401 -17.35 17.75 -5.52
N SER A 402 -18.46 18.23 -5.02
CA SER A 402 -19.35 17.43 -4.16
C SER A 402 -20.74 18.05 -4.04
N ASP A 403 -21.66 17.28 -3.49
CA ASP A 403 -23.02 17.68 -3.16
C ASP A 403 -23.18 18.03 -1.66
N THR A 404 -22.09 18.45 -1.01
CA THR A 404 -22.13 18.90 0.40
C THR A 404 -23.08 20.09 0.59
N PRO A 405 -23.80 20.22 1.73
CA PRO A 405 -23.85 19.30 2.87
C PRO A 405 -24.61 18.01 2.57
N TYR A 406 -24.09 16.88 3.06
CA TYR A 406 -24.57 15.52 2.78
C TYR A 406 -25.86 15.22 3.56
N GLY A 407 -27.01 15.59 3.01
CA GLY A 407 -28.30 15.54 3.71
C GLY A 407 -29.15 14.29 3.42
N GLY A 408 -28.71 13.43 2.50
CA GLY A 408 -29.45 12.22 2.12
C GLY A 408 -29.42 11.16 3.22
N ARG A 409 -30.57 10.51 3.46
CA ARG A 409 -30.69 9.39 4.42
C ARG A 409 -31.85 8.50 4.09
N SER A 410 -31.80 7.24 4.54
CA SER A 410 -32.94 6.33 4.48
C SER A 410 -32.91 5.32 5.64
N VAL A 411 -34.01 4.61 5.82
CA VAL A 411 -34.17 3.57 6.85
C VAL A 411 -34.63 2.29 6.16
N VAL A 412 -33.89 1.21 6.36
CA VAL A 412 -34.17 -0.11 5.77
C VAL A 412 -34.29 -1.18 6.85
N ASP A 413 -34.92 -2.32 6.52
CA ASP A 413 -34.85 -3.49 7.40
C ASP A 413 -33.41 -3.99 7.55
N ALA A 414 -33.08 -4.60 8.68
CA ALA A 414 -31.71 -5.02 8.96
C ALA A 414 -31.24 -6.21 8.11
N PHE A 415 -32.16 -7.02 7.57
CA PHE A 415 -31.81 -8.29 6.92
C PHE A 415 -32.39 -8.44 5.52
N VAL A 416 -33.60 -7.92 5.27
CA VAL A 416 -34.27 -8.00 3.97
C VAL A 416 -34.75 -6.63 3.56
N PHE A 417 -34.11 -6.05 2.55
CA PHE A 417 -34.42 -4.69 2.14
C PHE A 417 -34.22 -4.47 0.63
N ASN A 418 -34.94 -3.51 0.09
CA ASN A 418 -34.62 -2.93 -1.21
C ASN A 418 -33.49 -1.90 -1.00
N PRO A 419 -32.35 -2.01 -1.73
CA PRO A 419 -31.26 -1.07 -1.61
C PRO A 419 -31.65 0.37 -1.95
N GLY A 420 -32.65 0.59 -2.82
CA GLY A 420 -33.06 1.92 -3.26
C GLY A 420 -31.97 2.64 -4.04
N TYR A 421 -32.23 3.92 -4.34
CA TYR A 421 -31.37 4.72 -5.18
C TYR A 421 -30.85 5.94 -4.43
N TYR A 422 -29.77 6.53 -4.96
CA TYR A 422 -29.17 7.74 -4.46
C TYR A 422 -30.11 8.94 -4.59
N VAL A 423 -30.25 9.70 -3.53
CA VAL A 423 -30.99 10.96 -3.52
C VAL A 423 -30.22 11.98 -2.67
N SER A 424 -29.93 13.13 -3.26
CA SER A 424 -29.31 14.26 -2.54
C SER A 424 -30.21 15.49 -2.61
N PRO A 425 -30.40 16.23 -1.50
CA PRO A 425 -31.07 17.52 -1.51
C PRO A 425 -30.18 18.63 -2.07
N THR A 426 -28.89 18.38 -2.27
CA THR A 426 -27.91 19.37 -2.68
C THR A 426 -27.31 19.00 -4.05
N ALA A 427 -27.09 20.01 -4.90
CA ALA A 427 -26.49 19.82 -6.20
C ALA A 427 -25.02 19.46 -6.10
N TYR A 428 -24.56 18.52 -6.95
CA TYR A 428 -23.16 18.22 -7.17
C TYR A 428 -22.48 19.36 -7.94
N LEU A 429 -21.54 20.06 -7.30
CA LEU A 429 -20.90 21.27 -7.82
C LEU A 429 -19.41 21.30 -7.46
N PRO A 430 -18.56 21.98 -8.23
CA PRO A 430 -17.21 22.32 -7.81
C PRO A 430 -17.23 23.12 -6.50
N ARG A 431 -16.54 22.62 -5.46
CA ARG A 431 -16.51 23.23 -4.14
C ARG A 431 -15.27 24.05 -3.90
N TYR A 432 -14.12 23.50 -4.25
CA TYR A 432 -12.87 24.24 -4.15
C TYR A 432 -11.82 23.73 -5.13
N LYS A 433 -10.93 24.66 -5.52
CA LYS A 433 -9.72 24.37 -6.29
C LYS A 433 -8.51 24.74 -5.45
N THR A 434 -7.55 23.82 -5.31
CA THR A 434 -6.28 24.07 -4.62
C THR A 434 -5.14 24.00 -5.65
N LYS A 435 -4.26 25.01 -5.59
CA LYS A 435 -2.98 25.01 -6.29
C LYS A 435 -1.88 24.95 -5.24
N THR A 436 -1.05 23.93 -5.32
CA THR A 436 0.11 23.75 -4.45
C THR A 436 1.37 23.81 -5.27
N ARG A 437 2.35 24.59 -4.84
CA ARG A 437 3.70 24.67 -5.42
C ARG A 437 4.70 24.36 -4.32
N THR A 438 5.56 23.37 -4.57
CA THR A 438 6.59 22.96 -3.62
C THR A 438 7.96 23.10 -4.26
N TYR A 439 8.90 23.63 -3.52
CA TYR A 439 10.33 23.66 -3.82
C TYR A 439 11.05 23.02 -2.65
N ALA A 440 11.97 22.12 -2.94
CA ALA A 440 12.78 21.52 -1.90
C ALA A 440 14.23 21.40 -2.33
N PHE A 441 15.12 21.59 -1.38
CA PHE A 441 16.57 21.29 -1.52
C PHE A 441 16.93 20.23 -0.51
N PHE A 442 17.73 19.26 -0.92
CA PHE A 442 18.16 18.18 -0.06
C PHE A 442 19.61 17.81 -0.30
N ALA A 443 20.23 17.32 0.74
CA ALA A 443 21.59 16.77 0.70
C ALA A 443 21.66 15.51 1.56
N GLU A 444 22.46 14.56 1.14
CA GLU A 444 22.79 13.35 1.88
C GLU A 444 24.29 13.11 1.80
N ASP A 445 24.92 12.73 2.90
CA ASP A 445 26.36 12.48 3.00
C ASP A 445 26.62 11.17 3.72
N LYS A 446 27.50 10.34 3.16
CA LYS A 446 28.08 9.17 3.83
C LYS A 446 29.58 9.35 3.94
N LEU A 447 30.07 9.47 5.18
CA LEU A 447 31.50 9.51 5.50
C LEU A 447 31.92 8.18 6.15
N ALA A 448 32.82 7.44 5.53
CA ALA A 448 33.39 6.22 6.07
C ALA A 448 34.73 6.53 6.75
N PHE A 449 34.78 6.41 8.08
CA PHE A 449 35.99 6.62 8.87
C PHE A 449 37.01 5.50 8.65
N ASN A 450 36.53 4.29 8.44
CA ASN A 450 37.27 3.08 8.07
C ASN A 450 36.31 2.06 7.44
N GLU A 451 36.75 0.82 7.27
CA GLU A 451 35.89 -0.26 6.67
C GLU A 451 34.73 -0.66 7.55
N GLN A 452 34.76 -0.37 8.84
CA GLN A 452 33.75 -0.79 9.81
C GLN A 452 32.80 0.35 10.21
N TRP A 453 33.28 1.59 10.28
CA TRP A 453 32.51 2.71 10.80
C TRP A 453 32.18 3.74 9.73
N SER A 454 30.90 4.07 9.63
CA SER A 454 30.43 5.16 8.80
C SER A 454 29.36 6.00 9.49
N VAL A 455 29.25 7.25 9.06
CA VAL A 455 28.18 8.17 9.45
C VAL A 455 27.41 8.54 8.20
N VAL A 456 26.08 8.53 8.30
CA VAL A 456 25.17 8.98 7.25
C VAL A 456 24.32 10.13 7.76
N GLY A 457 24.46 11.29 7.12
CA GLY A 457 23.71 12.50 7.43
C GLY A 457 22.83 12.90 6.26
N SER A 458 21.60 13.37 6.52
CA SER A 458 20.70 13.88 5.48
C SER A 458 19.96 15.10 6.00
N LEU A 459 19.82 16.12 5.15
CA LEU A 459 19.06 17.34 5.41
C LEU A 459 18.15 17.65 4.22
N ARG A 460 16.97 18.16 4.52
CA ARG A 460 16.02 18.65 3.51
C ARG A 460 15.33 19.89 4.03
N TRP A 461 15.20 20.89 3.17
CA TRP A 461 14.38 22.07 3.38
C TRP A 461 13.29 22.14 2.32
N ASP A 462 12.06 22.38 2.74
CA ASP A 462 10.87 22.47 1.89
C ASP A 462 10.18 23.80 2.05
N HIS A 463 9.71 24.35 0.92
CA HIS A 463 8.81 25.49 0.84
C HIS A 463 7.58 25.07 0.04
N ALA A 464 6.41 25.07 0.68
CA ALA A 464 5.15 24.67 0.07
C ALA A 464 4.13 25.81 0.16
N LYS A 465 3.79 26.42 -0.99
CA LYS A 465 2.74 27.45 -1.09
C LYS A 465 1.44 26.82 -1.58
N ILE A 466 0.37 27.05 -0.84
CA ILE A 466 -0.97 26.53 -1.10
C ILE A 466 -1.92 27.73 -1.29
N VAL A 467 -2.62 27.76 -2.43
CA VAL A 467 -3.69 28.73 -2.72
C VAL A 467 -4.97 27.95 -2.99
N ARG A 468 -5.99 28.16 -2.16
CA ARG A 468 -7.30 27.54 -2.33
C ARG A 468 -8.34 28.60 -2.67
N THR A 469 -9.09 28.33 -3.74
CA THR A 469 -10.15 29.21 -4.24
C THR A 469 -11.48 28.45 -4.29
N ASP A 470 -12.56 29.20 -4.17
CA ASP A 470 -13.91 28.73 -4.47
C ASP A 470 -14.19 29.03 -5.97
N PRO A 471 -14.44 28.02 -6.82
CA PRO A 471 -14.70 28.25 -8.23
C PRO A 471 -15.93 29.12 -8.52
N GLN A 472 -16.91 29.12 -7.62
CA GLN A 472 -18.13 29.92 -7.77
C GLN A 472 -17.88 31.40 -7.47
N ASN A 473 -17.15 31.71 -6.40
CA ASN A 473 -16.87 33.07 -5.97
C ASN A 473 -15.60 33.67 -6.57
N ARG A 474 -14.71 32.82 -7.12
CA ARG A 474 -13.38 33.15 -7.68
C ARG A 474 -12.42 33.85 -6.70
N ALA A 475 -12.82 34.06 -5.46
CA ALA A 475 -11.98 34.68 -4.44
C ALA A 475 -11.04 33.67 -3.79
N PRO A 476 -9.78 34.02 -3.47
CA PRO A 476 -8.93 33.18 -2.66
C PRO A 476 -9.53 33.01 -1.25
N ARG A 477 -9.78 31.78 -0.83
CA ARG A 477 -10.23 31.49 0.54
C ARG A 477 -9.07 31.20 1.47
N LEU A 478 -7.93 30.82 0.93
CA LEU A 478 -6.73 30.47 1.67
C LEU A 478 -5.50 30.78 0.81
N ASP A 479 -4.52 31.44 1.41
CA ASP A 479 -3.14 31.54 0.93
C ASP A 479 -2.24 31.21 2.13
N LYS A 480 -1.55 30.06 2.08
CA LYS A 480 -0.71 29.57 3.16
C LYS A 480 0.62 29.07 2.60
N THR A 481 1.69 29.48 3.26
CA THR A 481 3.02 28.96 3.00
C THR A 481 3.49 28.16 4.22
N PHE A 482 4.04 26.99 3.97
CA PHE A 482 4.75 26.18 4.96
C PHE A 482 6.22 26.15 4.59
N GLU A 483 7.07 26.44 5.58
CA GLU A 483 8.52 26.26 5.47
C GLU A 483 8.97 25.38 6.61
N TYR A 484 9.73 24.34 6.29
CA TYR A 484 10.18 23.39 7.29
C TYR A 484 11.47 22.69 6.86
N ALA A 485 12.26 22.32 7.87
CA ALA A 485 13.46 21.52 7.68
C ALA A 485 13.30 20.17 8.38
N THR A 486 13.74 19.13 7.72
CA THR A 486 13.81 17.75 8.21
C THR A 486 15.23 17.23 8.08
N GLY A 487 15.59 16.25 8.90
CA GLY A 487 16.96 15.74 8.88
C GLY A 487 17.06 14.36 9.55
N ARG A 488 18.13 13.68 9.23
CA ARG A 488 18.52 12.41 9.84
C ARG A 488 20.03 12.38 9.99
N LEU A 489 20.50 11.87 11.13
CA LEU A 489 21.90 11.57 11.38
C LEU A 489 21.98 10.19 12.00
N GLY A 490 22.80 9.32 11.44
CA GLY A 490 22.99 7.97 11.94
C GLY A 490 24.42 7.51 11.80
N VAL A 491 24.80 6.61 12.69
CA VAL A 491 26.09 5.90 12.68
C VAL A 491 25.84 4.42 12.40
N VAL A 492 26.70 3.83 11.60
CA VAL A 492 26.70 2.40 11.28
C VAL A 492 28.05 1.81 11.67
N TYR A 493 28.01 0.73 12.43
CA TYR A 493 29.16 -0.12 12.73
C TYR A 493 28.97 -1.49 12.09
N ALA A 494 29.77 -1.81 11.09
CA ALA A 494 29.75 -3.06 10.33
C ALA A 494 31.08 -3.80 10.59
N PRO A 495 31.16 -4.67 11.63
CA PRO A 495 32.40 -5.39 11.96
C PRO A 495 32.87 -6.33 10.86
N ASP A 496 31.95 -6.79 10.04
CA ASP A 496 32.18 -7.56 8.80
C ASP A 496 31.13 -7.14 7.74
N GLY A 497 31.29 -7.59 6.50
CA GLY A 497 30.37 -7.26 5.41
C GLY A 497 28.97 -7.90 5.52
N ALA A 498 28.72 -8.71 6.55
CA ALA A 498 27.48 -9.49 6.72
C ALA A 498 26.60 -9.01 7.87
N GLN A 499 27.04 -8.02 8.66
CA GLN A 499 26.27 -7.50 9.78
C GLN A 499 26.49 -6.02 10.00
N SER A 500 25.51 -5.37 10.61
CA SER A 500 25.63 -3.98 11.02
C SER A 500 24.83 -3.66 12.26
N PHE A 501 25.42 -2.88 13.16
CA PHE A 501 24.75 -2.16 14.24
C PHE A 501 24.55 -0.73 13.80
N TYR A 502 23.43 -0.14 14.13
CA TYR A 502 23.21 1.27 13.84
C TYR A 502 22.47 2.00 14.96
N ALA A 503 22.68 3.28 15.01
CA ALA A 503 21.88 4.21 15.79
C ALA A 503 21.58 5.44 14.95
N GLN A 504 20.37 6.00 15.09
CA GLN A 504 19.98 7.21 14.38
C GLN A 504 19.09 8.12 15.23
N VAL A 505 19.17 9.41 14.89
CA VAL A 505 18.18 10.43 15.27
C VAL A 505 17.61 11.04 14.01
N ALA A 506 16.29 11.32 14.01
CA ALA A 506 15.64 11.92 12.87
C ALA A 506 14.55 12.91 13.28
N ARG A 507 14.37 13.93 12.44
CA ARG A 507 13.27 14.89 12.52
C ARG A 507 12.43 14.80 11.26
N ALA A 508 11.12 14.64 11.42
CA ALA A 508 10.14 14.58 10.35
C ALA A 508 9.03 15.61 10.57
N ALA A 509 8.22 15.82 9.53
CA ALA A 509 7.07 16.71 9.57
C ALA A 509 5.84 16.00 8.99
N ASP A 510 4.67 16.25 9.59
CA ASP A 510 3.40 15.75 9.07
C ASP A 510 2.41 16.90 8.88
N PRO A 511 1.61 16.93 7.81
CA PRO A 511 0.51 17.84 7.66
C PRO A 511 -0.63 17.46 8.61
N LEU A 512 -1.44 18.43 9.00
CA LEU A 512 -2.64 18.19 9.84
C LEU A 512 -3.69 17.38 9.08
N THR A 513 -3.77 17.63 7.77
CA THR A 513 -4.47 16.85 6.73
C THR A 513 -3.52 16.76 5.53
N GLY A 514 -3.92 16.19 4.41
CA GLY A 514 -3.07 16.30 3.21
C GLY A 514 -2.90 17.76 2.80
N LEU A 515 -1.70 18.19 2.37
CA LEU A 515 -1.43 19.60 1.96
C LEU A 515 -2.46 20.14 0.97
N ILE A 516 -2.80 19.35 -0.05
CA ILE A 516 -3.75 19.73 -1.10
C ILE A 516 -5.20 19.85 -0.62
N SER A 517 -5.50 19.34 0.58
CA SER A 517 -6.82 19.38 1.23
C SER A 517 -6.89 20.38 2.38
N THR A 518 -5.84 21.17 2.62
CA THR A 518 -5.80 22.16 3.72
C THR A 518 -7.02 23.09 3.66
N SER A 519 -7.71 23.27 4.79
CA SER A 519 -8.91 24.11 4.91
C SER A 519 -8.57 25.49 5.48
N ALA A 520 -9.49 26.44 5.30
CA ALA A 520 -9.33 27.79 5.83
C ALA A 520 -9.18 27.83 7.37
N THR A 521 -9.83 26.90 8.08
CA THR A 521 -9.72 26.77 9.54
C THR A 521 -8.36 26.27 10.00
N GLN A 522 -7.54 25.74 9.10
CA GLN A 522 -6.20 25.23 9.39
C GLN A 522 -5.08 26.24 9.09
N VAL A 523 -5.42 27.41 8.50
CA VAL A 523 -4.43 28.46 8.16
C VAL A 523 -3.57 28.90 9.35
N PRO A 524 -4.09 29.05 10.59
CA PRO A 524 -3.28 29.46 11.72
C PRO A 524 -2.23 28.44 12.16
N PHE A 525 -2.37 27.18 11.74
CA PHE A 525 -1.58 26.06 12.25
C PHE A 525 -0.41 25.72 11.33
N GLU A 526 0.61 25.08 11.91
CA GLU A 526 1.81 24.61 11.26
C GLU A 526 1.77 23.09 11.06
N LEU A 527 2.82 22.52 10.43
CA LEU A 527 3.00 21.08 10.38
C LEU A 527 3.30 20.53 11.79
N SER A 528 2.79 19.34 12.07
CA SER A 528 3.22 18.56 13.24
C SER A 528 4.68 18.15 13.06
N VAL A 529 5.42 18.06 14.15
CA VAL A 529 6.85 17.68 14.15
C VAL A 529 7.03 16.34 14.83
N GLY A 530 7.68 15.42 14.13
CA GLY A 530 8.12 14.13 14.66
C GLY A 530 9.61 14.14 14.98
N LYS A 531 10.00 13.61 16.14
CA LYS A 531 11.37 13.33 16.51
C LYS A 531 11.50 11.85 16.80
N GLN A 532 12.52 11.21 16.26
CA GLN A 532 12.78 9.78 16.41
C GLN A 532 14.19 9.53 16.90
N VAL A 533 14.32 8.55 17.79
CA VAL A 533 15.56 7.85 18.10
C VAL A 533 15.35 6.39 17.78
N GLU A 534 16.31 5.75 17.13
CA GLU A 534 16.24 4.34 16.78
C GLU A 534 17.64 3.71 16.90
N VAL A 535 17.67 2.47 17.40
CA VAL A 535 18.86 1.60 17.39
C VAL A 535 18.47 0.26 16.79
N GLY A 536 19.38 -0.37 16.09
CA GLY A 536 19.07 -1.67 15.48
C GLY A 536 20.30 -2.48 15.12
N TYR A 537 20.03 -3.73 14.81
CA TYR A 537 21.01 -4.72 14.36
C TYR A 537 20.48 -5.47 13.15
N LYS A 538 21.34 -5.74 12.19
CA LYS A 538 21.04 -6.49 10.97
C LYS A 538 22.13 -7.53 10.72
N ARG A 539 21.74 -8.72 10.32
CA ARG A 539 22.65 -9.84 10.03
C ARG A 539 22.20 -10.60 8.80
N GLN A 540 23.11 -10.77 7.87
CA GLN A 540 23.02 -11.74 6.78
C GLN A 540 23.75 -13.01 7.18
N LEU A 541 23.13 -14.15 6.95
CA LEU A 541 23.71 -15.46 7.28
C LEU A 541 24.48 -15.97 6.08
N ALA A 542 25.60 -16.64 6.35
CA ALA A 542 26.46 -17.23 5.32
C ALA A 542 25.69 -18.19 4.40
N GLU A 543 26.18 -18.39 3.19
CA GLU A 543 25.68 -19.36 2.21
C GLU A 543 24.21 -19.15 1.80
N GLY A 544 23.69 -17.91 1.88
CA GLY A 544 22.31 -17.61 1.54
C GLY A 544 21.27 -18.26 2.48
N ARG A 545 21.69 -18.67 3.69
CA ARG A 545 20.80 -19.27 4.71
C ARG A 545 19.72 -18.30 5.20
N GLY A 546 19.86 -17.01 4.92
CA GLY A 546 18.86 -16.02 5.23
C GLY A 546 19.43 -14.78 5.90
N ALA A 547 18.53 -13.99 6.51
CA ALA A 547 18.87 -12.76 7.19
C ALA A 547 17.89 -12.49 8.33
N TRP A 548 18.29 -11.63 9.27
CA TRP A 548 17.38 -11.12 10.29
C TRP A 548 17.74 -9.70 10.70
N SER A 549 16.77 -9.00 11.21
CA SER A 549 16.95 -7.66 11.76
C SER A 549 16.10 -7.45 13.00
N VAL A 550 16.60 -6.62 13.92
CA VAL A 550 15.85 -6.15 15.09
C VAL A 550 16.10 -4.66 15.26
N ALA A 551 15.07 -3.92 15.63
CA ALA A 551 15.16 -2.50 15.92
C ALA A 551 14.29 -2.13 17.12
N ALA A 552 14.77 -1.19 17.92
CA ALA A 552 14.03 -0.52 18.97
C ALA A 552 13.97 0.97 18.69
N TYR A 553 12.81 1.59 18.90
CA TYR A 553 12.59 2.99 18.56
C TYR A 553 11.74 3.72 19.60
N ARG A 554 11.88 5.03 19.61
CA ARG A 554 10.95 5.98 20.24
C ARG A 554 10.70 7.14 19.30
N ILE A 555 9.43 7.45 19.06
CA ILE A 555 8.98 8.57 18.25
C ILE A 555 8.08 9.46 19.11
N GLU A 556 8.31 10.77 19.05
CA GLU A 556 7.47 11.78 19.67
C GLU A 556 6.93 12.71 18.57
N LYS A 557 5.60 12.87 18.50
CA LYS A 557 4.92 13.80 17.60
C LYS A 557 4.29 14.91 18.41
N THR A 558 4.65 16.14 18.08
CA THR A 558 4.19 17.36 18.73
C THR A 558 3.39 18.24 17.76
N LYS A 559 2.77 19.30 18.25
CA LYS A 559 1.93 20.20 17.47
C LYS A 559 0.69 19.50 16.89
N LEU A 560 0.09 18.57 17.63
CA LEU A 560 -1.22 18.03 17.32
C LEU A 560 -2.30 19.08 17.63
N LEU A 561 -3.39 19.09 16.86
CA LEU A 561 -4.55 19.89 17.18
C LEU A 561 -5.26 19.30 18.39
N SER A 562 -5.41 20.08 19.43
CA SER A 562 -6.08 19.74 20.68
C SER A 562 -6.97 20.90 21.11
N ARG A 563 -7.93 20.67 21.99
CA ARG A 563 -8.75 21.73 22.58
C ARG A 563 -8.01 22.45 23.70
N ASP A 564 -8.24 23.76 23.82
CA ASP A 564 -7.67 24.56 24.93
C ASP A 564 -8.22 24.07 26.27
N ALA A 565 -7.35 24.06 27.30
CA ALA A 565 -7.71 23.55 28.63
C ALA A 565 -8.74 24.45 29.37
N ASN A 566 -8.82 25.73 29.05
CA ASN A 566 -9.70 26.68 29.71
C ASN A 566 -10.92 27.02 28.85
N ASP A 567 -10.83 26.89 27.53
CA ASP A 567 -11.91 27.16 26.58
C ASP A 567 -12.03 26.07 25.53
N PRO A 568 -12.95 25.07 25.70
CA PRO A 568 -13.11 23.96 24.76
C PRO A 568 -13.55 24.37 23.35
N THR A 569 -13.99 25.61 23.13
CA THR A 569 -14.34 26.10 21.80
C THR A 569 -13.09 26.45 20.97
N VAL A 570 -11.98 26.73 21.64
CA VAL A 570 -10.71 27.08 21.02
C VAL A 570 -9.91 25.83 20.69
N VAL A 571 -9.44 25.72 19.44
CA VAL A 571 -8.49 24.69 19.01
C VAL A 571 -7.09 25.29 19.03
N GLN A 572 -6.17 24.61 19.69
CA GLN A 572 -4.76 24.97 19.78
C GLN A 572 -3.87 23.84 19.24
N GLN A 573 -2.65 24.19 18.87
CA GLN A 573 -1.65 23.23 18.37
C GLN A 573 -0.66 22.85 19.48
N ILE A 574 -1.17 22.27 20.56
CA ILE A 574 -0.44 21.92 21.77
C ILE A 574 -0.31 20.41 22.00
N GLY A 575 -1.11 19.59 21.29
CA GLY A 575 -1.17 18.16 21.53
C GLY A 575 0.15 17.44 21.24
N LYS A 576 0.36 16.36 21.98
CA LYS A 576 1.55 15.51 21.92
C LYS A 576 1.17 14.03 21.96
N GLN A 577 1.85 13.23 21.12
CA GLN A 577 1.70 11.77 21.06
C GLN A 577 3.10 11.14 21.03
N SER A 578 3.29 10.05 21.74
CA SER A 578 4.49 9.24 21.65
C SER A 578 4.19 7.80 21.25
N SER A 579 5.18 7.15 20.67
CA SER A 579 5.18 5.72 20.36
C SER A 579 6.57 5.15 20.57
N GLU A 580 6.66 4.03 21.26
CA GLU A 580 7.89 3.28 21.46
C GLU A 580 7.62 1.80 21.17
N GLY A 581 8.61 1.08 20.62
CA GLY A 581 8.41 -0.29 20.24
C GLY A 581 9.67 -1.02 19.83
N ILE A 582 9.47 -2.33 19.66
CA ILE A 582 10.49 -3.26 19.15
C ILE A 582 9.91 -3.96 17.93
N GLU A 583 10.72 -4.10 16.91
CA GLU A 583 10.40 -4.74 15.64
C GLU A 583 11.47 -5.78 15.32
N ALA A 584 11.04 -6.94 14.83
CA ALA A 584 11.95 -8.01 14.39
C ALA A 584 11.47 -8.60 13.07
N THR A 585 12.42 -8.92 12.19
CA THR A 585 12.18 -9.59 10.91
C THR A 585 13.19 -10.72 10.76
N LEU A 586 12.74 -11.87 10.34
CA LEU A 586 13.53 -13.07 10.13
C LEU A 586 13.18 -13.71 8.79
N ASP A 587 14.18 -14.12 8.06
CA ASP A 587 14.08 -14.95 6.89
C ASP A 587 15.19 -16.02 6.98
N LEU A 588 14.81 -17.29 7.13
CA LEU A 588 15.75 -18.36 7.48
C LEU A 588 15.43 -19.65 6.74
N ALA A 589 16.41 -20.18 6.01
CA ALA A 589 16.41 -21.56 5.55
C ALA A 589 16.71 -22.48 6.74
N LEU A 590 15.68 -23.16 7.26
CA LEU A 590 15.79 -24.12 8.35
C LEU A 590 16.49 -25.40 7.90
N THR A 591 16.16 -25.83 6.67
CA THR A 591 16.81 -26.94 5.95
C THR A 591 16.98 -26.54 4.47
N SER A 592 17.53 -27.41 3.64
CA SER A 592 17.58 -27.21 2.17
C SER A 592 16.20 -27.13 1.52
N THR A 593 15.16 -27.67 2.16
CA THR A 593 13.78 -27.71 1.63
C THR A 593 12.78 -26.89 2.43
N LEU A 594 13.14 -26.42 3.60
CA LEU A 594 12.22 -25.72 4.52
C LEU A 594 12.75 -24.32 4.83
N ARG A 595 11.95 -23.29 4.54
CA ARG A 595 12.25 -21.87 4.81
C ARG A 595 11.17 -21.25 5.67
N LEU A 596 11.59 -20.46 6.63
CA LEU A 596 10.74 -19.68 7.54
C LEU A 596 10.93 -18.18 7.29
N GLU A 597 9.85 -17.48 7.02
CA GLU A 597 9.78 -16.02 7.05
C GLU A 597 8.90 -15.62 8.23
N ALA A 598 9.37 -14.73 9.09
CA ALA A 598 8.59 -14.24 10.22
C ALA A 598 8.89 -12.77 10.49
N ASN A 599 7.88 -12.04 10.87
CA ASN A 599 8.06 -10.71 11.39
C ASN A 599 7.08 -10.41 12.52
N ALA A 600 7.50 -9.55 13.44
CA ALA A 600 6.66 -9.11 14.53
C ALA A 600 7.05 -7.69 14.97
N ALA A 601 6.04 -6.94 15.37
CA ALA A 601 6.20 -5.65 16.02
C ALA A 601 5.35 -5.62 17.29
N ARG A 602 5.93 -5.10 18.38
CA ARG A 602 5.20 -4.74 19.58
C ARG A 602 5.49 -3.29 19.90
N LEU A 603 4.44 -2.50 20.10
CA LEU A 603 4.55 -1.08 20.39
C LEU A 603 3.60 -0.65 21.49
N ARG A 604 3.91 0.50 22.08
CA ARG A 604 3.05 1.26 22.95
C ARG A 604 2.94 2.68 22.42
N ALA A 605 1.77 3.05 21.93
CA ALA A 605 1.46 4.41 21.50
C ALA A 605 0.48 5.05 22.47
N ARG A 606 0.66 6.34 22.78
CA ARG A 606 -0.21 7.08 23.70
C ARG A 606 -0.25 8.57 23.37
N TYR A 607 -1.35 9.19 23.70
CA TYR A 607 -1.40 10.65 23.83
C TYR A 607 -0.66 11.06 25.10
N ASP A 608 0.34 11.92 24.99
CA ASP A 608 1.03 12.47 26.15
C ASP A 608 0.32 13.76 26.62
N ASP A 609 -0.22 14.53 25.66
CA ASP A 609 -1.06 15.70 25.89
C ASP A 609 -2.08 15.80 24.77
N PHE A 610 -3.36 15.62 25.09
CA PHE A 610 -4.46 15.71 24.12
C PHE A 610 -5.79 15.92 24.85
N ASN A 611 -6.46 17.01 24.54
CA ASN A 611 -7.77 17.33 25.11
C ASN A 611 -8.84 17.24 24.02
N GLU A 612 -9.97 16.67 24.38
CA GLU A 612 -11.15 16.51 23.52
C GLU A 612 -12.36 17.20 24.13
N ALA A 613 -13.14 17.91 23.30
CA ALA A 613 -14.41 18.46 23.75
C ALA A 613 -15.49 17.37 23.72
N VAL A 614 -16.11 17.10 24.88
CA VAL A 614 -17.23 16.18 25.04
C VAL A 614 -18.44 16.99 25.52
N GLY A 615 -19.33 17.32 24.61
CA GLY A 615 -20.38 18.30 24.86
C GLY A 615 -19.76 19.68 25.15
N LYS A 616 -20.05 20.23 26.36
CA LYS A 616 -19.48 21.50 26.84
C LYS A 616 -18.24 21.31 27.73
N SER A 617 -17.86 20.08 28.00
CA SER A 617 -16.74 19.75 28.89
C SER A 617 -15.49 19.43 28.13
N LEU A 618 -14.34 19.77 28.70
CA LEU A 618 -13.04 19.39 28.24
C LEU A 618 -12.61 18.11 28.98
N VAL A 619 -12.17 17.09 28.23
CA VAL A 619 -11.72 15.84 28.80
C VAL A 619 -10.30 15.54 28.27
N SER A 620 -9.36 15.38 29.20
CA SER A 620 -8.00 14.96 28.84
C SER A 620 -8.00 13.49 28.42
N ARG A 621 -7.26 13.21 27.35
CA ARG A 621 -7.02 11.87 26.81
C ARG A 621 -5.57 11.44 27.03
N ALA A 622 -4.83 12.14 27.87
CA ALA A 622 -3.45 11.77 28.21
C ALA A 622 -3.39 10.35 28.78
N GLY A 623 -2.43 9.57 28.30
CA GLY A 623 -2.28 8.14 28.63
C GLY A 623 -3.06 7.17 27.73
N ASN A 624 -4.09 7.65 26.99
CA ASN A 624 -4.90 6.80 26.12
C ASN A 624 -4.16 6.43 24.83
N THR A 625 -4.46 5.24 24.30
CA THR A 625 -3.94 4.76 23.02
C THR A 625 -4.65 5.44 21.85
N PRO A 626 -3.95 5.93 20.83
CA PRO A 626 -4.57 6.47 19.62
C PRO A 626 -5.44 5.42 18.90
N ALA A 627 -6.57 5.87 18.33
CA ALA A 627 -7.50 5.00 17.64
C ALA A 627 -6.85 4.28 16.44
N GLY A 628 -7.25 3.03 16.19
CA GLY A 628 -6.79 2.22 15.06
C GLY A 628 -5.39 1.62 15.19
N VAL A 629 -4.65 1.87 16.26
CA VAL A 629 -3.29 1.37 16.49
C VAL A 629 -3.32 0.05 17.24
N PRO A 630 -2.86 -1.07 16.65
CA PRO A 630 -2.66 -2.32 17.38
C PRO A 630 -1.34 -2.29 18.15
N GLU A 631 -1.32 -2.85 19.37
CA GLU A 631 -0.07 -3.01 20.13
C GLU A 631 0.86 -4.08 19.54
N VAL A 632 0.28 -5.09 18.89
CA VAL A 632 1.02 -6.22 18.30
C VAL A 632 0.55 -6.46 16.88
N ALA A 633 1.49 -6.65 15.96
CA ALA A 633 1.25 -7.17 14.63
C ALA A 633 2.34 -8.19 14.29
N ALA A 634 1.95 -9.34 13.75
CA ALA A 634 2.90 -10.39 13.39
C ALA A 634 2.45 -11.15 12.15
N ASN A 635 3.41 -11.58 11.34
CA ASN A 635 3.21 -12.47 10.20
C ASN A 635 4.25 -13.61 10.29
N LEU A 636 3.84 -14.78 9.85
CA LEU A 636 4.69 -15.95 9.72
C LEU A 636 4.33 -16.66 8.42
N TRP A 637 5.34 -17.06 7.67
CA TRP A 637 5.20 -17.90 6.49
C TRP A 637 6.20 -19.04 6.56
N LEU A 638 5.73 -20.25 6.26
CA LEU A 638 6.53 -21.45 6.10
C LEU A 638 6.45 -21.90 4.65
N HIS A 639 7.60 -22.11 4.03
CA HIS A 639 7.75 -22.59 2.65
C HIS A 639 8.44 -23.95 2.68
N TRP A 640 7.81 -24.95 2.12
CA TRP A 640 8.29 -26.32 2.13
C TRP A 640 8.32 -26.94 0.74
N HIS A 641 9.51 -27.12 0.20
CA HIS A 641 9.73 -27.88 -1.02
C HIS A 641 9.76 -29.37 -0.70
N PHE A 642 8.59 -30.01 -0.61
CA PHE A 642 8.47 -31.41 -0.23
C PHE A 642 8.83 -32.38 -1.37
N LEU A 643 8.85 -31.91 -2.63
CA LEU A 643 9.37 -32.58 -3.81
C LEU A 643 10.08 -31.53 -4.70
N PRO A 644 10.96 -31.92 -5.63
CA PRO A 644 11.73 -30.97 -6.45
C PRO A 644 10.88 -29.92 -7.20
N GLN A 645 9.68 -30.30 -7.63
CA GLN A 645 8.75 -29.45 -8.40
C GLN A 645 7.58 -28.92 -7.57
N TRP A 646 7.45 -29.32 -6.30
CA TRP A 646 6.31 -29.01 -5.47
C TRP A 646 6.71 -28.21 -4.23
N GLU A 647 5.98 -27.13 -4.00
CA GLU A 647 6.15 -26.30 -2.83
C GLU A 647 4.79 -26.13 -2.11
N ALA A 648 4.76 -26.40 -0.82
CA ALA A 648 3.67 -26.04 0.06
C ALA A 648 4.02 -24.77 0.83
N ARG A 649 3.03 -23.92 1.05
CA ARG A 649 3.13 -22.69 1.87
C ARG A 649 2.04 -22.66 2.92
N PHE A 650 2.42 -22.19 4.09
CA PHE A 650 1.48 -21.94 5.17
C PHE A 650 1.78 -20.58 5.79
N GLY A 651 0.78 -19.72 5.88
CA GLY A 651 0.90 -18.38 6.40
C GLY A 651 -0.04 -18.12 7.57
N VAL A 652 0.44 -17.36 8.55
CA VAL A 652 -0.38 -16.89 9.68
C VAL A 652 -0.16 -15.40 9.84
N ARG A 653 -1.25 -14.65 9.99
CA ARG A 653 -1.23 -13.23 10.32
C ARG A 653 -2.00 -12.98 11.58
N HIS A 654 -1.38 -12.24 12.53
CA HIS A 654 -2.00 -11.74 13.74
C HIS A 654 -2.01 -10.22 13.78
N VAL A 655 -3.15 -9.64 14.13
CA VAL A 655 -3.29 -8.20 14.40
C VAL A 655 -3.97 -8.05 15.76
N GLY A 656 -3.33 -7.33 16.67
CA GLY A 656 -3.82 -7.06 18.02
C GLY A 656 -5.11 -6.24 18.02
N ALA A 657 -5.72 -6.15 19.18
CA ALA A 657 -6.88 -5.32 19.40
C ALA A 657 -6.56 -3.82 19.17
N ARG A 658 -7.57 -3.04 18.76
CA ARG A 658 -7.42 -1.63 18.42
C ARG A 658 -8.52 -0.81 19.08
N GLN A 659 -8.16 0.33 19.66
CA GLN A 659 -9.12 1.30 20.16
C GLN A 659 -9.89 1.93 19.01
N VAL A 660 -11.16 2.24 19.23
CA VAL A 660 -12.04 2.85 18.22
C VAL A 660 -11.98 4.37 18.26
N ASP A 661 -11.78 4.93 19.44
CA ASP A 661 -11.80 6.36 19.70
C ASP A 661 -10.64 6.78 20.62
N ALA A 662 -10.41 8.08 20.71
CA ALA A 662 -9.39 8.65 21.62
C ALA A 662 -9.73 8.47 23.10
N ALA A 663 -11.01 8.25 23.43
CA ALA A 663 -11.47 8.01 24.79
C ALA A 663 -11.17 6.60 25.29
N ASN A 664 -10.82 5.67 24.39
CA ASN A 664 -10.61 4.25 24.65
C ASN A 664 -11.84 3.55 25.27
N THR A 665 -13.03 4.03 24.93
CA THR A 665 -14.29 3.51 25.46
C THR A 665 -14.71 2.20 24.82
N ARG A 666 -14.23 1.95 23.61
CA ARG A 666 -14.53 0.74 22.83
C ARG A 666 -13.32 0.21 22.10
N GLN A 667 -13.30 -1.10 21.92
CA GLN A 667 -12.19 -1.82 21.31
C GLN A 667 -12.69 -2.81 20.26
N ILE A 668 -12.01 -2.88 19.16
CA ILE A 668 -12.13 -3.97 18.19
C ILE A 668 -11.17 -5.08 18.61
N GLY A 669 -11.69 -6.31 18.73
CA GLY A 669 -10.90 -7.47 19.13
C GLY A 669 -9.78 -7.82 18.15
N SER A 670 -8.75 -8.48 18.66
CA SER A 670 -7.67 -9.05 17.85
C SER A 670 -8.17 -10.16 16.93
N TYR A 671 -7.43 -10.40 15.86
CA TYR A 671 -7.69 -11.55 14.99
C TYR A 671 -6.39 -12.24 14.57
N THR A 672 -6.54 -13.54 14.30
CA THR A 672 -5.51 -14.36 13.65
C THR A 672 -6.17 -15.08 12.48
N VAL A 673 -5.57 -14.97 11.29
CA VAL A 673 -6.01 -15.67 10.08
C VAL A 673 -4.87 -16.51 9.53
N ALA A 674 -5.21 -17.65 8.96
CA ALA A 674 -4.27 -18.57 8.36
C ALA A 674 -4.62 -18.79 6.89
N ASP A 675 -3.59 -18.82 6.05
CA ASP A 675 -3.64 -19.04 4.62
C ASP A 675 -2.74 -20.24 4.27
N ALA A 676 -3.04 -20.95 3.20
CA ALA A 676 -2.18 -22.02 2.70
C ALA A 676 -2.15 -22.01 1.17
N GLY A 677 -1.14 -22.65 0.61
CA GLY A 677 -1.03 -22.83 -0.82
C GLY A 677 -0.15 -23.99 -1.20
N VAL A 678 -0.39 -24.54 -2.37
CA VAL A 678 0.49 -25.53 -3.01
C VAL A 678 0.78 -25.04 -4.42
N SER A 679 2.03 -25.09 -4.83
CA SER A 679 2.44 -24.80 -6.19
C SER A 679 3.21 -25.96 -6.81
N TRP A 680 3.01 -26.17 -8.09
CA TRP A 680 3.64 -27.18 -8.91
C TRP A 680 4.31 -26.56 -10.13
N GLN A 681 5.62 -26.71 -10.23
CA GLN A 681 6.39 -26.37 -11.43
C GLN A 681 6.29 -27.54 -12.41
N ALA A 682 5.25 -27.54 -13.25
CA ALA A 682 4.95 -28.65 -14.16
C ALA A 682 6.09 -28.88 -15.19
N ASN A 683 6.69 -27.80 -15.67
CA ASN A 683 7.90 -27.75 -16.48
C ASN A 683 8.55 -26.35 -16.32
N PRO A 684 9.73 -26.08 -16.92
CA PRO A 684 10.39 -24.76 -16.78
C PRO A 684 9.55 -23.55 -17.13
N SER A 685 8.57 -23.71 -18.02
CA SER A 685 7.69 -22.64 -18.50
C SER A 685 6.36 -22.52 -17.75
N LEU A 686 5.86 -23.57 -17.09
CA LEU A 686 4.52 -23.60 -16.50
C LEU A 686 4.55 -23.87 -15.00
N LYS A 687 4.03 -22.92 -14.22
CA LYS A 687 3.78 -23.06 -12.79
C LYS A 687 2.27 -22.96 -12.50
N LEU A 688 1.73 -23.97 -11.83
CA LEU A 688 0.37 -23.98 -11.31
C LEU A 688 0.40 -23.72 -9.81
N ALA A 689 -0.58 -22.96 -9.27
CA ALA A 689 -0.67 -22.73 -7.83
C ALA A 689 -2.14 -22.68 -7.38
N LEU A 690 -2.46 -23.46 -6.36
CA LEU A 690 -3.71 -23.42 -5.61
C LEU A 690 -3.46 -22.71 -4.29
N ARG A 691 -4.29 -21.70 -3.97
CA ARG A 691 -4.25 -20.94 -2.71
C ARG A 691 -5.57 -21.04 -2.00
N ALA A 692 -5.53 -21.12 -0.69
CA ALA A 692 -6.67 -21.07 0.19
C ALA A 692 -6.43 -19.97 1.24
N PHE A 693 -7.33 -19.04 1.33
CA PHE A 693 -7.26 -17.89 2.24
C PHE A 693 -8.26 -18.06 3.38
N ASN A 694 -7.89 -17.55 4.57
CA ASN A 694 -8.72 -17.61 5.76
C ASN A 694 -9.27 -19.04 6.02
N LEU A 695 -8.38 -20.00 6.17
CA LEU A 695 -8.69 -21.44 6.26
C LEU A 695 -9.78 -21.77 7.32
N ALA A 696 -9.80 -21.03 8.43
CA ALA A 696 -10.74 -21.23 9.53
C ALA A 696 -12.08 -20.50 9.32
N ASP A 697 -12.29 -19.84 8.15
CA ASP A 697 -13.46 -19.00 7.86
C ASP A 697 -13.78 -17.97 8.97
N ARG A 698 -12.74 -17.39 9.55
CA ARG A 698 -12.88 -16.44 10.65
C ARG A 698 -13.54 -15.16 10.18
N LYS A 699 -14.53 -14.67 10.92
CA LYS A 699 -15.11 -13.33 10.75
C LYS A 699 -14.22 -12.34 11.50
N TYR A 700 -13.61 -11.41 10.79
CA TYR A 700 -12.68 -10.46 11.42
C TYR A 700 -12.80 -9.07 10.77
N PRO A 701 -12.65 -7.99 11.55
CA PRO A 701 -12.67 -6.64 11.04
C PRO A 701 -11.29 -6.24 10.51
N VAL A 702 -11.21 -5.82 9.24
CA VAL A 702 -10.01 -5.20 8.68
C VAL A 702 -9.96 -3.72 9.02
N SER A 703 -11.09 -3.03 9.02
CA SER A 703 -11.23 -1.65 9.47
C SER A 703 -12.61 -1.39 10.10
N PHE A 704 -12.84 -0.17 10.54
CA PHE A 704 -14.09 0.25 11.17
C PHE A 704 -14.39 1.71 10.82
N SER A 705 -15.67 2.07 10.91
CA SER A 705 -16.18 3.43 10.73
C SER A 705 -17.34 3.70 11.69
N ASN A 706 -17.99 4.87 11.56
CA ASN A 706 -19.15 5.26 12.35
C ASN A 706 -18.94 5.05 13.86
N GLY A 707 -17.78 5.54 14.37
CA GLY A 707 -17.41 5.40 15.77
C GLY A 707 -17.35 3.93 16.24
N GLY A 708 -16.97 2.98 15.36
CA GLY A 708 -16.87 1.55 15.65
C GLY A 708 -18.17 0.78 15.62
N ASN A 709 -19.29 1.41 15.26
CA ASN A 709 -20.58 0.72 15.11
C ASN A 709 -20.72 -0.01 13.77
N GLN A 710 -19.75 0.16 12.87
CA GLN A 710 -19.73 -0.38 11.54
C GLN A 710 -18.37 -0.98 11.25
N TRP A 711 -18.33 -2.26 10.84
CA TRP A 711 -17.11 -2.98 10.57
C TRP A 711 -16.97 -3.35 9.10
N LEU A 712 -15.82 -3.07 8.53
CA LEU A 712 -15.40 -3.61 7.25
C LEU A 712 -14.77 -4.99 7.51
N LEU A 713 -15.38 -6.04 6.95
CA LEU A 713 -14.94 -7.42 7.18
C LEU A 713 -13.86 -7.83 6.17
N GLY A 714 -12.93 -8.65 6.65
CA GLY A 714 -11.98 -9.37 5.79
C GLY A 714 -12.68 -10.49 5.00
N ARG A 715 -12.00 -10.95 3.94
CA ARG A 715 -12.52 -12.03 3.09
C ARG A 715 -12.86 -13.29 3.90
N PRO A 716 -13.94 -14.01 3.57
CA PRO A 716 -14.21 -15.34 4.12
C PRO A 716 -13.18 -16.35 3.59
N ARG A 717 -13.31 -17.62 3.97
CA ARG A 717 -12.53 -18.69 3.34
C ARG A 717 -12.80 -18.68 1.85
N SER A 718 -11.73 -18.57 1.07
CA SER A 718 -11.81 -18.49 -0.39
C SER A 718 -10.62 -19.19 -1.02
N PHE A 719 -10.76 -19.57 -2.29
CA PHE A 719 -9.77 -20.34 -3.04
C PHE A 719 -9.45 -19.64 -4.35
N GLU A 720 -8.19 -19.73 -4.78
CA GLU A 720 -7.75 -19.27 -6.09
C GLU A 720 -6.81 -20.33 -6.72
N LEU A 721 -7.07 -20.65 -8.00
CA LEU A 721 -6.19 -21.45 -8.85
C LEU A 721 -5.56 -20.54 -9.89
N SER A 722 -4.24 -20.58 -10.03
CA SER A 722 -3.52 -19.77 -11.02
C SER A 722 -2.56 -20.61 -11.85
N ALA A 723 -2.39 -20.22 -13.11
CA ALA A 723 -1.38 -20.72 -14.04
C ALA A 723 -0.50 -19.55 -14.48
N LEU A 724 0.81 -19.65 -14.24
CA LEU A 724 1.83 -18.73 -14.71
C LEU A 724 2.66 -19.42 -15.78
N VAL A 725 2.76 -18.82 -16.96
CA VAL A 725 3.53 -19.29 -18.10
C VAL A 725 4.64 -18.29 -18.39
N ASN A 726 5.89 -18.78 -18.50
CA ASN A 726 7.07 -18.02 -18.93
C ASN A 726 7.56 -18.56 -20.29
N PHE A 727 7.84 -17.69 -21.26
CA PHE A 727 8.24 -18.10 -22.62
C PHE A 727 9.03 -17.02 -23.37
#